data_a158efad92a7191b7315c2ec888c4ef2
#
_entry.id   a158efad92a7191b7315c2ec888c4ef2
#
_cell.length_a   1.000
_cell.length_b   1.000
_cell.length_c   1.000
_cell.angle_alpha   90.00
_cell.angle_beta   90.00
_cell.angle_gamma   90.00
#
_symmetry.space_group_name_H-M   'P 1'
#
loop_
_entity.id
_entity.type
_entity.pdbx_description
1 polymer ?
#
loop_
_entity_poly.entity_id
_entity_poly.type
_entity_poly.pdbx_seq_one_letter_code
_entity_poly.pdbx_strand_id
1 'polypeptide(L)'
;PQVRDCAAPTRLYPQLVSPAADRPTMTHRWWGSVAFHGEMTTGNTRQAGYITPDPITARISERGARLLGIPSGLRTGDKEYAYRIPEPYREVFDGMAVGNSAGNQLQAYLKDFSDGSVTVQWRSDATPVMEATFVHGSPYVYFTALDGELILRTHAADGDQKGIFHRGDNTLGLWTDVAGNRHYFLLVGDESTRFSNVAGNDIRVSHGKQLTVALLPLSKGTPDETMIRTFTDYARQRVDEVRIDYAVNHRNNQVTVTHQYRFNGDSVTTLAGMLPLHWKNSTQTTTDYQVRSARGLTRFAATDQFSYTMPYMGVLPFFPAGIGDYDPAQLRALITEFVNQGPAQWNTHKDTYWTGKMLGRAAELAAIARDHAMVAEADQLIDWLKREMEDWFRADTSGELDSSKYFVYDQDWNTLLGFNESFFTHQQLNDHHFHYGYFVRAAAEVCRIEPDWCSAEQYGPMVELLIRDYAAGRDDPLFPYLRNFDPAYGFSWASGNANFVLGNNNESTSEAANAYGAIILYGLITGQQALVDRGIYLHASSTATYWEYWNNIDRHTGKGADYDNFPPEYTKPTTSIIWGNGHVFTTWFSEAYAHILGIQGLPLSPLVLHIGQHADYLKDYVTLGLSESSNGKPSGLPANQWPDVWWNIWAMTDGAAAAADFASRAFDYRPEEGETKAHTYHWIHTYKQLGHVATGTGELTASSPTAVAFDKEGLMTYIAYNVHCAPRQVTFSDGMVLTVPGNSFRIKTSDQAPDSAPAPAPATCAVSGQ
;
A
#
# COMPACT_ATOMS: atom_id res chain seq x y z
N PRO A 1 6.11 -11.30 22.49
CA PRO A 1 7.13 -11.88 23.34
C PRO A 1 7.11 -11.20 24.70
N GLN A 2 6.93 -11.98 25.77
CA GLN A 2 7.09 -11.47 27.14
C GLN A 2 8.59 -11.30 27.35
N VAL A 3 9.00 -10.08 27.59
CA VAL A 3 10.34 -9.77 28.07
C VAL A 3 10.34 -10.14 29.56
N ARG A 4 10.38 -11.40 29.89
CA ARG A 4 10.40 -11.95 31.26
C ARG A 4 10.42 -10.86 32.36
N ASP A 5 11.21 -10.96 33.39
CA ASP A 5 11.28 -9.98 34.50
C ASP A 5 12.10 -8.72 34.16
N CYS A 6 12.43 -8.50 32.90
CA CYS A 6 13.14 -7.31 32.43
C CYS A 6 12.17 -6.13 32.34
N ALA A 7 12.61 -4.95 32.75
CA ALA A 7 11.85 -3.72 32.55
C ALA A 7 11.66 -3.49 31.03
N ALA A 8 10.44 -3.25 30.62
CA ALA A 8 10.17 -2.83 29.25
C ALA A 8 10.97 -1.57 28.92
N PRO A 9 11.47 -1.40 27.69
CA PRO A 9 12.16 -0.17 27.30
C PRO A 9 11.25 1.02 27.58
N THR A 10 11.84 2.12 27.98
CA THR A 10 11.09 3.35 28.21
C THR A 10 10.32 3.70 26.94
N ARG A 11 9.02 3.74 27.03
CA ARG A 11 8.15 4.05 25.92
C ARG A 11 8.42 5.44 25.42
N LEU A 12 8.80 5.55 24.17
CA LEU A 12 9.15 6.84 23.61
C LEU A 12 7.95 7.51 22.93
N TYR A 13 6.92 6.78 22.51
CA TYR A 13 5.90 7.33 21.59
C TYR A 13 4.67 6.48 21.45
N PRO A 14 3.78 6.99 20.57
CA PRO A 14 2.76 7.95 20.88
C PRO A 14 1.71 7.35 21.76
N GLN A 15 1.11 8.15 22.58
CA GLN A 15 -0.02 7.74 23.38
C GLN A 15 -1.25 7.67 22.49
N LEU A 16 -2.02 6.60 22.55
CA LEU A 16 -3.34 6.56 21.94
C LEU A 16 -4.22 7.58 22.66
N VAL A 17 -4.67 8.59 21.93
CA VAL A 17 -5.44 9.70 22.51
C VAL A 17 -6.92 9.38 22.54
N SER A 18 -7.37 8.44 21.74
CA SER A 18 -8.77 8.03 21.72
C SER A 18 -9.04 6.95 22.77
N PRO A 19 -10.16 7.00 23.50
CA PRO A 19 -10.71 5.80 24.10
C PRO A 19 -11.04 4.83 22.95
N ALA A 20 -10.12 3.92 22.72
CA ALA A 20 -10.18 3.01 21.59
C ALA A 20 -11.54 2.30 21.51
N ALA A 21 -11.96 1.96 20.33
CA ALA A 21 -12.90 0.88 20.11
C ALA A 21 -12.41 -0.37 20.86
N ASP A 22 -13.32 -1.27 21.25
CA ASP A 22 -13.03 -2.52 21.97
C ASP A 22 -12.19 -3.52 21.16
N ARG A 23 -11.34 -3.02 20.27
CA ARG A 23 -10.54 -3.78 19.34
C ARG A 23 -9.22 -3.07 19.02
N PRO A 24 -8.22 -3.78 18.49
CA PRO A 24 -6.96 -3.17 18.07
C PRO A 24 -7.18 -1.98 17.14
N THR A 25 -6.57 -0.84 17.49
CA THR A 25 -6.78 0.42 16.74
C THR A 25 -6.03 0.40 15.43
N MET A 26 -6.73 0.64 14.34
CA MET A 26 -6.14 0.80 13.03
C MET A 26 -5.29 2.06 12.93
N THR A 27 -4.18 1.92 12.25
CA THR A 27 -3.28 2.99 11.82
C THR A 27 -3.11 2.91 10.30
N HIS A 28 -2.27 3.70 9.68
CA HIS A 28 -1.98 3.61 8.23
C HIS A 28 -3.24 3.67 7.36
N ARG A 29 -4.13 4.59 7.65
CA ARG A 29 -5.34 4.85 6.88
C ARG A 29 -5.34 6.30 6.39
N TRP A 30 -6.17 6.60 5.41
CA TRP A 30 -6.43 7.96 4.97
C TRP A 30 -6.93 8.88 6.10
N TRP A 31 -7.32 8.33 7.22
CA TRP A 31 -7.76 9.01 8.44
C TRP A 31 -6.81 8.80 9.64
N GLY A 32 -5.63 8.22 9.44
CA GLY A 32 -4.71 7.85 10.52
C GLY A 32 -4.35 9.00 11.48
N SER A 33 -4.31 10.23 10.98
CA SER A 33 -4.10 11.43 11.81
C SER A 33 -5.08 11.60 12.96
N VAL A 34 -6.30 11.09 12.85
CA VAL A 34 -7.33 11.20 13.90
C VAL A 34 -7.01 10.33 15.12
N ALA A 35 -6.39 9.17 14.91
CA ALA A 35 -5.99 8.29 16.00
C ALA A 35 -4.90 8.92 16.89
N PHE A 36 -4.12 9.82 16.31
CA PHE A 36 -2.96 10.48 16.94
C PHE A 36 -3.22 11.96 17.28
N HIS A 37 -4.44 12.43 17.16
CA HIS A 37 -4.79 13.82 17.37
C HIS A 37 -4.54 14.24 18.84
N GLY A 38 -3.90 15.37 19.04
CA GLY A 38 -3.72 16.03 20.33
C GLY A 38 -2.34 15.90 20.96
N GLU A 39 -1.73 14.73 21.02
CA GLU A 39 -0.46 14.54 21.73
C GLU A 39 0.76 14.37 20.85
N MET A 40 0.58 14.01 19.61
CA MET A 40 1.67 13.63 18.71
C MET A 40 2.32 14.75 17.95
N THR A 41 1.73 15.88 17.93
CA THR A 41 2.28 16.98 17.17
C THR A 41 3.32 17.70 18.01
N THR A 42 4.54 17.63 17.56
CA THR A 42 5.72 18.27 18.13
C THR A 42 5.41 19.68 18.69
N GLY A 43 5.20 19.77 19.99
CA GLY A 43 5.11 21.03 20.72
C GLY A 43 3.83 21.86 20.51
N ASN A 44 2.84 21.38 19.76
CA ASN A 44 1.59 22.10 19.54
C ASN A 44 0.41 21.13 19.59
N THR A 45 -0.08 20.87 20.78
CA THR A 45 -1.12 19.89 21.12
C THR A 45 -2.50 20.09 20.46
N ARG A 46 -2.64 21.12 19.64
CA ARG A 46 -3.91 21.54 19.02
C ARG A 46 -3.86 21.55 17.50
N GLN A 47 -2.91 20.89 16.87
CA GLN A 47 -2.88 20.79 15.43
C GLN A 47 -4.04 19.94 14.92
N ALA A 48 -4.59 20.38 13.81
CA ALA A 48 -5.69 19.69 13.15
C ALA A 48 -5.23 18.40 12.47
N GLY A 49 -6.00 17.33 12.62
CA GLY A 49 -5.85 16.14 11.82
C GLY A 49 -6.32 16.38 10.38
N TYR A 50 -5.54 15.91 9.40
CA TYR A 50 -5.92 15.93 7.99
C TYR A 50 -6.38 14.54 7.59
N ILE A 51 -7.55 14.45 6.97
CA ILE A 51 -8.09 13.20 6.45
C ILE A 51 -8.52 13.37 4.98
N THR A 52 -8.39 12.31 4.23
CA THR A 52 -8.58 12.31 2.78
C THR A 52 -9.57 11.23 2.33
N PRO A 53 -10.86 11.38 2.71
CA PRO A 53 -11.88 10.39 2.36
C PRO A 53 -12.17 10.28 0.86
N ASP A 54 -11.67 11.21 0.06
CA ASP A 54 -11.83 11.26 -1.38
C ASP A 54 -13.30 11.05 -1.85
N PRO A 55 -13.91 11.94 -2.62
CA PRO A 55 -13.35 13.17 -3.19
C PRO A 55 -13.32 14.36 -2.22
N ILE A 56 -13.76 14.20 -1.00
CA ILE A 56 -13.71 15.23 0.04
C ILE A 56 -12.32 15.18 0.69
N THR A 57 -11.79 16.35 1.01
CA THR A 57 -10.66 16.53 1.90
C THR A 57 -11.17 17.23 3.17
N ALA A 58 -10.77 16.75 4.33
CA ALA A 58 -11.23 17.32 5.58
C ALA A 58 -10.08 17.65 6.52
N ARG A 59 -10.29 18.68 7.34
CA ARG A 59 -9.45 19.03 8.48
C ARG A 59 -10.26 18.90 9.75
N ILE A 60 -9.81 18.07 10.65
CA ILE A 60 -10.40 17.87 11.97
C ILE A 60 -9.70 18.79 12.96
N SER A 61 -10.44 19.62 13.69
CA SER A 61 -9.90 20.58 14.64
C SER A 61 -10.77 20.69 15.89
N GLU A 62 -10.33 21.47 16.87
CA GLU A 62 -11.09 21.84 18.06
C GLU A 62 -12.38 22.60 17.76
N ARG A 63 -12.57 23.10 16.54
CA ARG A 63 -13.76 23.82 16.10
C ARG A 63 -14.74 22.99 15.30
N GLY A 64 -14.43 21.72 15.04
CA GLY A 64 -15.21 20.83 14.22
C GLY A 64 -14.48 20.34 12.97
N ALA A 65 -15.21 19.99 11.92
CA ALA A 65 -14.70 19.50 10.66
C ALA A 65 -14.85 20.56 9.56
N ARG A 66 -13.72 20.94 8.95
CA ARG A 66 -13.68 21.74 7.72
C ARG A 66 -13.71 20.80 6.53
N LEU A 67 -14.57 21.09 5.56
CA LEU A 67 -14.78 20.28 4.37
C LEU A 67 -14.40 21.07 3.12
N LEU A 68 -13.64 20.44 2.26
CA LEU A 68 -13.26 20.97 0.94
C LEU A 68 -13.43 19.87 -0.11
N GLY A 69 -13.81 20.30 -1.29
CA GLY A 69 -13.72 19.44 -2.48
C GLY A 69 -12.39 19.60 -3.19
N ILE A 70 -12.16 18.72 -4.14
CA ILE A 70 -11.07 18.80 -5.08
C ILE A 70 -11.62 19.37 -6.40
N PRO A 71 -10.99 20.31 -7.07
CA PRO A 71 -9.60 20.77 -6.94
C PRO A 71 -9.43 22.09 -6.19
N SER A 72 -9.61 22.14 -4.89
CA SER A 72 -9.35 23.32 -4.08
C SER A 72 -7.87 23.40 -3.72
N GLY A 73 -7.25 24.51 -4.04
CA GLY A 73 -5.83 24.74 -3.72
C GLY A 73 -4.88 23.78 -4.43
N LEU A 74 -5.25 23.33 -5.65
CA LEU A 74 -4.35 22.52 -6.47
C LEU A 74 -3.03 23.27 -6.70
N ARG A 75 -1.94 22.64 -6.33
CA ARG A 75 -0.58 23.07 -6.68
C ARG A 75 -0.01 22.08 -7.67
N THR A 76 0.24 22.56 -8.87
CA THR A 76 0.85 21.78 -9.93
C THR A 76 2.16 22.40 -10.37
N GLY A 77 3.09 21.54 -10.71
CA GLY A 77 4.36 21.87 -11.31
C GLY A 77 4.88 20.63 -12.03
N ASP A 78 6.09 20.70 -12.52
CA ASP A 78 6.72 19.56 -13.19
C ASP A 78 7.12 18.42 -12.22
N LYS A 79 7.14 18.68 -10.91
CA LYS A 79 7.51 17.71 -9.87
C LYS A 79 6.42 17.43 -8.84
N GLU A 80 5.34 18.21 -8.83
CA GLU A 80 4.29 18.06 -7.80
C GLU A 80 2.92 18.35 -8.39
N TYR A 81 1.93 17.55 -8.03
CA TYR A 81 0.55 18.01 -7.97
C TYR A 81 -0.05 17.60 -6.63
N ALA A 82 -0.78 18.51 -6.02
CA ALA A 82 -1.35 18.31 -4.70
C ALA A 82 -2.59 19.17 -4.51
N TYR A 83 -3.62 18.59 -3.93
CA TYR A 83 -4.82 19.28 -3.50
C TYR A 83 -4.66 19.66 -2.03
N ARG A 84 -4.08 20.82 -1.78
CA ARG A 84 -3.82 21.30 -0.42
C ARG A 84 -5.01 22.06 0.10
N ILE A 85 -5.32 21.87 1.39
CA ILE A 85 -6.18 22.78 2.12
C ILE A 85 -5.47 24.11 2.19
N PRO A 86 -6.03 25.21 1.65
CA PRO A 86 -5.34 26.49 1.64
C PRO A 86 -4.95 26.96 3.04
N GLU A 87 -3.81 27.58 3.14
CA GLU A 87 -3.38 28.29 4.34
C GLU A 87 -3.96 29.72 4.39
N PRO A 88 -4.11 30.32 5.55
CA PRO A 88 -3.52 29.91 6.83
C PRO A 88 -4.34 28.82 7.53
N TYR A 89 -3.65 27.89 8.14
CA TYR A 89 -4.23 26.81 8.97
C TYR A 89 -4.95 27.33 10.20
N ARG A 90 -4.85 28.61 10.45
CA ARG A 90 -5.36 29.25 11.66
C ARG A 90 -6.82 29.57 11.50
N GLU A 91 -7.66 28.87 12.27
CA GLU A 91 -8.90 29.39 12.85
C GLU A 91 -9.97 29.96 11.90
N VAL A 92 -9.62 30.36 10.70
CA VAL A 92 -10.55 30.89 9.70
C VAL A 92 -10.97 29.75 8.81
N PHE A 93 -12.26 29.50 8.75
CA PHE A 93 -12.84 28.50 7.91
C PHE A 93 -13.11 29.08 6.52
N ASP A 94 -12.09 29.13 5.68
CA ASP A 94 -12.36 29.34 4.25
C ASP A 94 -13.11 28.12 3.74
N GLY A 95 -14.20 28.34 3.04
CA GLY A 95 -15.08 27.28 2.60
C GLY A 95 -16.18 26.97 3.60
N MET A 96 -16.37 25.70 3.93
CA MET A 96 -17.43 25.26 4.83
C MET A 96 -16.88 24.39 5.95
N ALA A 97 -17.32 24.66 7.17
CA ALA A 97 -17.04 23.82 8.32
C ALA A 97 -18.30 23.53 9.12
N VAL A 98 -18.34 22.40 9.81
CA VAL A 98 -19.40 22.02 10.74
C VAL A 98 -18.81 21.92 12.13
N GLY A 99 -19.35 22.72 13.05
CA GLY A 99 -19.01 22.74 14.48
C GLY A 99 -20.25 22.58 15.33
N ASN A 100 -20.11 22.87 16.62
CA ASN A 100 -21.19 22.75 17.61
C ASN A 100 -21.31 24.02 18.46
N SER A 101 -22.52 24.33 18.90
CA SER A 101 -22.84 25.48 19.75
C SER A 101 -22.19 25.39 21.16
N ALA A 102 -21.71 24.22 21.57
CA ALA A 102 -21.00 24.03 22.84
C ALA A 102 -19.67 24.80 22.91
N GLY A 103 -19.07 25.16 21.77
CA GLY A 103 -17.87 25.99 21.75
C GLY A 103 -16.90 25.75 20.61
N ASN A 104 -15.73 26.38 20.74
CA ASN A 104 -14.64 26.38 19.77
C ASN A 104 -13.35 25.75 20.30
N GLN A 105 -13.40 25.09 21.44
CA GLN A 105 -12.28 24.41 22.09
C GLN A 105 -12.65 22.97 22.43
N LEU A 106 -13.26 22.28 21.45
CA LEU A 106 -13.66 20.91 21.57
C LEU A 106 -12.46 20.00 21.40
N GLN A 107 -12.54 18.79 21.96
CA GLN A 107 -11.55 17.76 21.75
C GLN A 107 -12.10 16.71 20.79
N ALA A 108 -11.38 16.43 19.70
CA ALA A 108 -11.77 15.43 18.72
C ALA A 108 -11.13 14.08 19.06
N TYR A 109 -11.91 13.00 18.95
CA TYR A 109 -11.48 11.64 19.21
C TYR A 109 -11.91 10.68 18.10
N LEU A 110 -11.11 9.66 17.87
CA LEU A 110 -11.53 8.50 17.09
C LEU A 110 -12.64 7.76 17.88
N LYS A 111 -13.84 7.72 17.33
CA LYS A 111 -14.98 7.04 17.94
C LYS A 111 -15.13 5.61 17.43
N ASP A 112 -15.08 5.43 16.14
CA ASP A 112 -15.22 4.14 15.46
C ASP A 112 -14.60 4.19 14.07
N PHE A 113 -14.34 3.01 13.49
CA PHE A 113 -13.78 2.87 12.16
C PHE A 113 -14.21 1.55 11.52
N SER A 114 -14.17 1.52 10.19
CA SER A 114 -14.30 0.30 9.39
C SER A 114 -13.22 0.25 8.31
N ASP A 115 -13.35 -0.66 7.34
CA ASP A 115 -12.38 -0.73 6.22
C ASP A 115 -12.37 0.56 5.38
N GLY A 116 -13.50 1.22 5.23
CA GLY A 116 -13.62 2.42 4.42
C GLY A 116 -14.38 3.57 5.09
N SER A 117 -14.56 3.56 6.41
CA SER A 117 -15.18 4.68 7.13
C SER A 117 -14.47 4.99 8.44
N VAL A 118 -14.65 6.22 8.92
CA VAL A 118 -14.21 6.67 10.24
C VAL A 118 -15.24 7.58 10.85
N THR A 119 -15.52 7.41 12.14
CA THR A 119 -16.36 8.30 12.94
C THR A 119 -15.52 9.05 13.95
N VAL A 120 -15.55 10.37 13.86
CA VAL A 120 -14.90 11.29 14.79
C VAL A 120 -15.92 11.84 15.74
N GLN A 121 -15.61 11.87 17.04
CA GLN A 121 -16.46 12.43 18.08
C GLN A 121 -15.78 13.64 18.70
N TRP A 122 -16.50 14.75 18.82
CA TRP A 122 -16.06 15.93 19.54
C TRP A 122 -16.71 15.98 20.93
N ARG A 123 -15.90 16.38 21.91
CA ARG A 123 -16.30 16.53 23.29
C ARG A 123 -15.98 17.94 23.79
N SER A 124 -16.91 18.47 24.59
CA SER A 124 -16.68 19.62 25.47
C SER A 124 -16.37 19.04 26.85
N ASP A 125 -15.14 19.15 27.29
CA ASP A 125 -14.61 18.39 28.43
C ASP A 125 -14.89 16.88 28.26
N ALA A 126 -15.61 16.26 29.18
CA ALA A 126 -15.98 14.85 29.11
C ALA A 126 -17.29 14.57 28.33
N THR A 127 -18.05 15.60 27.96
CA THR A 127 -19.40 15.47 27.36
C THR A 127 -19.30 15.38 25.82
N PRO A 128 -19.71 14.28 25.20
CA PRO A 128 -19.82 14.20 23.75
C PRO A 128 -20.88 15.18 23.22
N VAL A 129 -20.54 16.02 22.26
CA VAL A 129 -21.43 17.05 21.70
C VAL A 129 -21.74 16.84 20.25
N MET A 130 -20.84 16.22 19.48
CA MET A 130 -21.02 16.04 18.04
C MET A 130 -20.23 14.83 17.55
N GLU A 131 -20.76 14.17 16.52
CA GLU A 131 -20.07 13.14 15.75
C GLU A 131 -20.13 13.45 14.26
N ALA A 132 -19.10 13.00 13.53
CA ALA A 132 -19.07 13.02 12.08
C ALA A 132 -18.53 11.70 11.55
N THR A 133 -19.25 11.08 10.60
CA THR A 133 -18.79 9.89 9.88
C THR A 133 -18.38 10.27 8.47
N PHE A 134 -17.14 9.93 8.13
CA PHE A 134 -16.54 10.08 6.81
C PHE A 134 -16.45 8.70 6.15
N VAL A 135 -16.82 8.64 4.88
CA VAL A 135 -16.84 7.40 4.09
C VAL A 135 -15.97 7.60 2.85
N HIS A 136 -15.04 6.69 2.63
CA HIS A 136 -14.14 6.75 1.47
C HIS A 136 -14.91 6.67 0.16
N GLY A 137 -14.59 7.55 -0.77
CA GLY A 137 -15.24 7.65 -2.08
C GLY A 137 -16.60 8.35 -2.04
N SER A 138 -17.17 8.60 -0.87
CA SER A 138 -18.51 9.18 -0.74
C SER A 138 -18.53 10.70 -0.96
N PRO A 139 -19.54 11.24 -1.65
CA PRO A 139 -19.76 12.68 -1.68
C PRO A 139 -20.37 13.20 -0.38
N TYR A 140 -20.65 12.35 0.62
CA TYR A 140 -21.37 12.68 1.85
C TYR A 140 -20.48 12.62 3.09
N VAL A 141 -20.74 13.53 4.03
CA VAL A 141 -20.29 13.46 5.42
C VAL A 141 -21.52 13.53 6.33
N TYR A 142 -21.62 12.61 7.28
CA TYR A 142 -22.81 12.44 8.12
C TYR A 142 -22.54 12.96 9.53
N PHE A 143 -23.19 14.07 9.90
CA PHE A 143 -23.08 14.68 11.22
C PHE A 143 -24.25 14.31 12.13
N THR A 144 -23.97 14.22 13.43
CA THR A 144 -24.98 14.03 14.48
C THR A 144 -24.67 14.97 15.65
N ALA A 145 -25.64 15.81 16.03
CA ALA A 145 -25.57 16.55 17.28
C ALA A 145 -25.98 15.64 18.44
N LEU A 146 -25.10 15.43 19.39
CA LEU A 146 -25.36 14.67 20.61
C LEU A 146 -25.88 15.59 21.71
N ASP A 147 -25.28 16.78 21.79
CA ASP A 147 -25.69 17.88 22.65
C ASP A 147 -25.54 19.21 21.91
N GLY A 148 -26.34 20.21 22.29
CA GLY A 148 -26.34 21.49 21.59
C GLY A 148 -26.88 21.42 20.15
N GLU A 149 -26.50 22.40 19.35
CA GLU A 149 -26.86 22.54 17.93
C GLU A 149 -25.62 22.50 17.03
N LEU A 150 -25.78 21.96 15.82
CA LEU A 150 -24.73 22.10 14.79
C LEU A 150 -24.68 23.53 14.28
N ILE A 151 -23.47 23.99 14.00
CA ILE A 151 -23.22 25.32 13.43
C ILE A 151 -22.41 25.14 12.14
N LEU A 152 -22.93 25.68 11.03
CA LEU A 152 -22.21 25.73 9.77
C LEU A 152 -21.44 27.05 9.71
N ARG A 153 -20.14 26.94 9.64
CA ARG A 153 -19.25 28.12 9.52
C ARG A 153 -18.85 28.26 8.06
N THR A 154 -19.20 29.42 7.51
CA THR A 154 -18.97 29.77 6.11
C THR A 154 -18.19 31.07 5.99
N HIS A 155 -17.38 31.38 7.00
CA HIS A 155 -16.56 32.57 6.97
C HIS A 155 -15.52 32.47 5.86
N ALA A 156 -15.46 33.49 5.02
CA ALA A 156 -14.43 33.64 4.03
C ALA A 156 -13.35 34.62 4.57
N ALA A 157 -12.10 34.16 4.61
CA ALA A 157 -10.96 35.06 4.72
C ALA A 157 -10.76 35.76 3.36
N ASP A 158 -9.94 36.71 3.27
CA ASP A 158 -9.39 37.27 2.02
C ASP A 158 -10.39 37.70 0.92
N GLY A 159 -11.66 37.91 1.29
CA GLY A 159 -12.69 38.38 0.36
C GLY A 159 -13.29 37.29 -0.55
N ASP A 160 -13.01 36.02 -0.29
CA ASP A 160 -13.70 34.91 -0.94
C ASP A 160 -15.22 35.00 -0.73
N GLN A 161 -15.97 34.51 -1.69
CA GLN A 161 -17.43 34.70 -1.73
C GLN A 161 -18.17 33.42 -1.37
N LYS A 162 -19.40 33.59 -0.96
CA LYS A 162 -20.37 32.54 -0.76
C LYS A 162 -21.73 32.96 -1.29
N GLY A 163 -22.57 31.99 -1.57
CA GLY A 163 -23.95 32.24 -1.96
C GLY A 163 -24.84 31.03 -1.70
N ILE A 164 -26.17 31.29 -1.81
CA ILE A 164 -27.20 30.29 -1.64
C ILE A 164 -27.82 30.00 -3.00
N PHE A 165 -27.87 28.73 -3.42
CA PHE A 165 -28.47 28.31 -4.67
C PHE A 165 -29.79 27.53 -4.48
N HIS A 166 -30.02 26.99 -3.28
CA HIS A 166 -31.23 26.21 -2.97
C HIS A 166 -31.70 26.45 -1.55
N ARG A 167 -33.02 26.49 -1.35
CA ARG A 167 -33.68 26.52 -0.04
C ARG A 167 -34.93 25.64 -0.07
N GLY A 168 -34.95 24.64 0.81
CA GLY A 168 -36.08 23.81 1.12
C GLY A 168 -36.42 23.88 2.62
N ASP A 169 -37.39 23.11 3.06
CA ASP A 169 -37.80 23.08 4.48
C ASP A 169 -36.66 22.61 5.39
N ASN A 170 -36.02 21.51 5.04
CA ASN A 170 -34.89 20.92 5.77
C ASN A 170 -33.64 20.69 4.88
N THR A 171 -33.57 21.42 3.78
CA THR A 171 -32.44 21.39 2.85
C THR A 171 -31.90 22.78 2.57
N LEU A 172 -30.61 22.92 2.41
CA LEU A 172 -29.98 24.18 2.07
C LEU A 172 -28.80 23.91 1.10
N GLY A 173 -28.83 24.56 -0.06
CA GLY A 173 -27.73 24.54 -1.01
C GLY A 173 -26.91 25.83 -0.91
N LEU A 174 -25.60 25.70 -0.65
CA LEU A 174 -24.69 26.84 -0.62
C LEU A 174 -23.44 26.54 -1.44
N TRP A 175 -22.85 27.59 -1.97
CA TRP A 175 -21.52 27.51 -2.56
C TRP A 175 -20.55 28.42 -1.84
N THR A 176 -19.29 28.03 -1.84
CA THR A 176 -18.17 28.82 -1.29
C THR A 176 -17.04 28.83 -2.30
N ASP A 177 -16.37 29.97 -2.43
CA ASP A 177 -15.13 30.08 -3.19
C ASP A 177 -13.95 29.97 -2.21
N VAL A 178 -12.99 29.14 -2.54
CA VAL A 178 -11.76 28.93 -1.77
C VAL A 178 -10.58 28.93 -2.74
N ALA A 179 -9.64 29.84 -2.57
CA ALA A 179 -8.49 29.99 -3.44
C ALA A 179 -8.84 30.04 -4.95
N GLY A 180 -9.93 30.72 -5.29
CA GLY A 180 -10.42 30.85 -6.66
C GLY A 180 -11.19 29.65 -7.20
N ASN A 181 -11.45 28.64 -6.40
CA ASN A 181 -12.22 27.45 -6.78
C ASN A 181 -13.56 27.40 -6.06
N ARG A 182 -14.63 27.16 -6.81
CA ARG A 182 -15.99 27.07 -6.27
C ARG A 182 -16.34 25.65 -5.88
N HIS A 183 -16.92 25.52 -4.67
CA HIS A 183 -17.45 24.29 -4.14
C HIS A 183 -18.95 24.45 -3.88
N TYR A 184 -19.72 23.47 -4.30
CA TYR A 184 -21.17 23.42 -4.08
C TYR A 184 -21.47 22.37 -3.03
N PHE A 185 -22.11 22.79 -1.93
CA PHE A 185 -22.53 21.94 -0.85
C PHE A 185 -24.04 21.89 -0.75
N LEU A 186 -24.60 20.70 -0.60
CA LEU A 186 -26.00 20.49 -0.30
C LEU A 186 -26.10 19.90 1.11
N LEU A 187 -26.85 20.58 1.96
CA LEU A 187 -27.08 20.22 3.33
C LEU A 187 -28.48 19.63 3.45
N VAL A 188 -28.58 18.43 4.01
CA VAL A 188 -29.83 17.69 4.16
C VAL A 188 -30.00 17.31 5.63
N GLY A 189 -30.93 17.95 6.31
CA GLY A 189 -31.27 17.62 7.69
C GLY A 189 -32.39 16.58 7.81
N ASP A 190 -32.68 16.14 9.03
CA ASP A 190 -33.87 15.39 9.31
C ASP A 190 -35.15 16.26 9.17
N GLU A 191 -36.35 15.67 9.27
CA GLU A 191 -37.60 16.37 9.00
C GLU A 191 -37.82 17.60 9.88
N SER A 192 -37.28 17.57 11.10
CA SER A 192 -37.42 18.67 12.06
C SER A 192 -36.42 19.81 11.83
N THR A 193 -35.35 19.57 11.10
CA THR A 193 -34.25 20.51 10.90
C THR A 193 -34.71 21.84 10.31
N ARG A 194 -34.18 22.94 10.87
CA ARG A 194 -34.38 24.29 10.35
C ARG A 194 -33.06 25.03 10.28
N PHE A 195 -32.85 25.75 9.20
CA PHE A 195 -31.68 26.60 9.00
C PHE A 195 -32.03 28.07 9.28
N SER A 196 -31.27 28.72 10.16
CA SER A 196 -31.43 30.13 10.47
C SER A 196 -30.10 30.88 10.34
N ASN A 197 -30.16 32.20 10.29
CA ASN A 197 -29.00 33.09 10.06
C ASN A 197 -28.24 32.74 8.76
N VAL A 198 -28.93 32.32 7.71
CA VAL A 198 -28.36 31.79 6.47
C VAL A 198 -27.47 32.81 5.73
N ALA A 199 -27.74 34.12 5.91
CA ALA A 199 -26.92 35.18 5.34
C ALA A 199 -25.64 35.46 6.15
N GLY A 200 -25.60 35.00 7.39
CA GLY A 200 -24.43 35.20 8.29
C GLY A 200 -23.29 34.20 8.08
N ASN A 201 -22.19 34.39 8.79
CA ASN A 201 -21.06 33.49 8.74
C ASN A 201 -21.31 32.21 9.51
N ASP A 202 -22.13 32.24 10.55
CA ASP A 202 -22.54 31.12 11.36
C ASP A 202 -24.02 30.79 11.08
N ILE A 203 -24.26 29.77 10.28
CA ILE A 203 -25.60 29.28 10.00
C ILE A 203 -25.98 28.25 11.06
N ARG A 204 -27.07 28.45 11.77
CA ARG A 204 -27.53 27.53 12.82
C ARG A 204 -28.40 26.43 12.24
N VAL A 205 -28.16 25.22 12.69
CA VAL A 205 -28.96 24.04 12.39
C VAL A 205 -29.70 23.65 13.67
N SER A 206 -30.98 24.00 13.72
CA SER A 206 -31.83 23.85 14.92
C SER A 206 -32.91 22.79 14.71
N HIS A 207 -33.46 22.29 15.82
CA HIS A 207 -34.53 21.31 15.95
C HIS A 207 -34.19 19.89 15.50
N GLY A 208 -33.33 19.72 14.48
CA GLY A 208 -32.87 18.43 14.02
C GLY A 208 -31.57 18.01 14.72
N LYS A 209 -31.32 16.72 14.75
CA LYS A 209 -30.06 16.11 15.30
C LYS A 209 -29.14 15.60 14.22
N GLN A 210 -29.63 15.30 13.04
CA GLN A 210 -28.86 14.71 11.94
C GLN A 210 -28.73 15.69 10.79
N LEU A 211 -27.53 15.79 10.25
CA LEU A 211 -27.21 16.60 9.08
C LEU A 211 -26.29 15.81 8.17
N THR A 212 -26.66 15.64 6.92
CA THR A 212 -25.74 15.16 5.88
C THR A 212 -25.27 16.34 5.05
N VAL A 213 -23.97 16.45 4.87
CA VAL A 213 -23.33 17.42 3.98
C VAL A 213 -22.89 16.69 2.73
N ALA A 214 -23.42 17.08 1.58
CA ALA A 214 -23.02 16.56 0.28
C ALA A 214 -22.12 17.56 -0.44
N LEU A 215 -20.99 17.10 -0.98
CA LEU A 215 -20.22 17.82 -1.99
C LEU A 215 -20.80 17.48 -3.37
N LEU A 216 -21.32 18.46 -4.09
CA LEU A 216 -21.84 18.26 -5.43
C LEU A 216 -20.71 18.23 -6.47
N PRO A 217 -20.72 17.29 -7.43
CA PRO A 217 -19.68 17.14 -8.44
C PRO A 217 -19.79 18.18 -9.56
N LEU A 218 -19.76 19.44 -9.21
CA LEU A 218 -19.93 20.56 -10.13
C LEU A 218 -18.88 21.63 -9.86
N SER A 219 -18.10 21.97 -10.87
CA SER A 219 -17.06 23.00 -10.78
C SER A 219 -17.49 24.34 -11.39
N LYS A 220 -18.51 24.33 -12.24
CA LYS A 220 -19.03 25.52 -12.95
C LYS A 220 -20.54 25.41 -13.14
N GLY A 221 -21.20 26.56 -13.27
CA GLY A 221 -22.64 26.62 -13.43
C GLY A 221 -23.38 26.63 -12.09
N THR A 222 -24.67 26.28 -12.10
CA THR A 222 -25.52 26.15 -10.92
C THR A 222 -26.09 24.74 -10.90
N PRO A 223 -26.14 24.05 -9.74
CA PRO A 223 -26.80 22.76 -9.62
C PRO A 223 -28.26 22.84 -10.08
N ASP A 224 -28.69 21.91 -10.92
CA ASP A 224 -30.04 21.79 -11.36
C ASP A 224 -30.92 21.02 -10.35
N GLU A 225 -32.23 21.08 -10.52
CA GLU A 225 -33.19 20.42 -9.62
C GLU A 225 -33.05 18.90 -9.61
N THR A 226 -32.58 18.28 -10.71
CA THR A 226 -32.37 16.83 -10.81
C THR A 226 -31.20 16.42 -9.96
N MET A 227 -30.09 17.15 -10.02
CA MET A 227 -28.92 16.91 -9.18
C MET A 227 -29.26 17.11 -7.70
N ILE A 228 -29.97 18.24 -7.36
CA ILE A 228 -30.34 18.51 -5.99
C ILE A 228 -31.23 17.40 -5.44
N ARG A 229 -32.24 16.96 -6.18
CA ARG A 229 -33.11 15.86 -5.77
C ARG A 229 -32.33 14.55 -5.59
N THR A 230 -31.53 14.15 -6.58
CA THR A 230 -30.76 12.91 -6.52
C THR A 230 -29.83 12.88 -5.30
N PHE A 231 -29.07 13.94 -5.10
CA PHE A 231 -28.16 14.01 -3.94
C PHE A 231 -28.90 14.11 -2.61
N THR A 232 -30.08 14.73 -2.56
CA THR A 232 -30.97 14.77 -1.37
C THR A 232 -31.47 13.37 -1.02
N ASP A 233 -31.93 12.62 -2.01
CA ASP A 233 -32.52 11.29 -1.79
C ASP A 233 -31.47 10.32 -1.19
N TYR A 234 -30.26 10.30 -1.73
CA TYR A 234 -29.18 9.46 -1.20
C TYR A 234 -28.54 10.01 0.09
N ALA A 235 -28.58 11.33 0.33
CA ALA A 235 -28.07 11.93 1.58
C ALA A 235 -28.83 11.43 2.82
N ARG A 236 -30.07 10.98 2.65
CA ARG A 236 -30.90 10.40 3.71
C ARG A 236 -30.57 8.95 4.02
N GLN A 237 -29.85 8.30 3.11
CA GLN A 237 -29.35 6.93 3.26
C GLN A 237 -27.97 6.99 3.92
N ARG A 238 -27.94 7.13 5.25
CA ARG A 238 -26.68 7.27 5.98
C ARG A 238 -25.87 5.98 5.91
N VAL A 239 -24.56 6.13 5.93
CA VAL A 239 -23.58 5.02 5.98
C VAL A 239 -22.71 5.22 7.21
N ASP A 240 -22.52 4.18 8.00
CA ASP A 240 -21.60 4.17 9.15
C ASP A 240 -20.49 3.13 9.00
N GLU A 241 -20.69 2.10 8.19
CA GLU A 241 -19.73 1.04 7.93
C GLU A 241 -19.53 0.82 6.44
N VAL A 242 -18.27 0.67 6.03
CA VAL A 242 -17.89 0.09 4.73
C VAL A 242 -17.07 -1.14 4.99
N ARG A 243 -17.58 -2.29 4.57
CA ARG A 243 -16.85 -3.55 4.63
C ARG A 243 -16.25 -3.87 3.27
N ILE A 244 -14.97 -4.23 3.26
CA ILE A 244 -14.24 -4.57 2.05
C ILE A 244 -13.68 -5.98 2.19
N ASP A 245 -14.26 -6.91 1.45
CA ASP A 245 -13.87 -8.31 1.44
C ASP A 245 -13.21 -8.68 0.10
N TYR A 246 -12.40 -9.72 0.12
CA TYR A 246 -11.75 -10.25 -1.08
C TYR A 246 -11.97 -11.76 -1.19
N ALA A 247 -11.90 -12.24 -2.43
CA ALA A 247 -11.92 -13.66 -2.75
C ALA A 247 -10.89 -13.96 -3.85
N VAL A 248 -10.15 -15.06 -3.68
CA VAL A 248 -9.16 -15.54 -4.65
C VAL A 248 -9.73 -16.73 -5.41
N ASN A 249 -9.75 -16.62 -6.73
CA ASN A 249 -10.09 -17.76 -7.60
C ASN A 249 -8.81 -18.53 -7.94
N HIS A 250 -8.58 -19.65 -7.27
CA HIS A 250 -7.37 -20.45 -7.44
C HIS A 250 -7.23 -21.16 -8.79
N ARG A 251 -8.27 -21.15 -9.65
CA ARG A 251 -8.18 -21.73 -11.00
C ARG A 251 -7.41 -20.85 -11.96
N ASN A 252 -7.46 -19.53 -11.73
CA ASN A 252 -6.84 -18.54 -12.61
C ASN A 252 -6.18 -17.38 -11.85
N ASN A 253 -6.03 -17.50 -10.54
CA ASN A 253 -5.43 -16.48 -9.67
C ASN A 253 -6.00 -15.06 -9.87
N GLN A 254 -7.29 -14.95 -10.11
CA GLN A 254 -7.98 -13.67 -10.08
C GLN A 254 -8.46 -13.34 -8.68
N VAL A 255 -8.35 -12.09 -8.32
CA VAL A 255 -8.79 -11.54 -7.04
C VAL A 255 -10.00 -10.65 -7.28
N THR A 256 -11.13 -10.99 -6.66
CA THR A 256 -12.32 -10.14 -6.63
C THR A 256 -12.40 -9.43 -5.30
N VAL A 257 -12.54 -8.10 -5.33
CA VAL A 257 -12.71 -7.26 -4.14
C VAL A 257 -14.11 -6.66 -4.17
N THR A 258 -14.81 -6.73 -3.04
CA THR A 258 -16.20 -6.25 -2.90
C THR A 258 -16.29 -5.22 -1.77
N HIS A 259 -16.78 -4.02 -2.10
CA HIS A 259 -17.12 -2.97 -1.15
C HIS A 259 -18.61 -3.04 -0.83
N GLN A 260 -18.97 -3.06 0.45
CA GLN A 260 -20.35 -3.13 0.93
C GLN A 260 -20.62 -1.95 1.87
N TYR A 261 -21.71 -1.25 1.64
CA TYR A 261 -22.13 -0.07 2.42
C TYR A 261 -23.25 -0.44 3.38
N ARG A 262 -23.11 -0.07 4.65
CA ARG A 262 -24.03 -0.44 5.71
C ARG A 262 -24.35 0.71 6.63
N PHE A 263 -25.51 0.61 7.28
CA PHE A 263 -25.93 1.48 8.39
C PHE A 263 -26.58 0.64 9.47
N ASN A 264 -26.05 0.72 10.70
CA ASN A 264 -26.47 -0.13 11.83
C ASN A 264 -26.48 -1.64 11.48
N GLY A 265 -25.54 -2.07 10.64
CA GLY A 265 -25.40 -3.46 10.19
C GLY A 265 -26.23 -3.85 8.96
N ASP A 266 -27.23 -3.06 8.59
CA ASP A 266 -28.07 -3.31 7.41
C ASP A 266 -27.44 -2.72 6.13
N SER A 267 -27.66 -3.39 5.00
CA SER A 267 -27.24 -2.91 3.68
C SER A 267 -27.98 -1.62 3.28
N VAL A 268 -27.21 -0.67 2.74
CA VAL A 268 -27.72 0.65 2.38
C VAL A 268 -27.30 1.06 0.98
N THR A 269 -28.25 1.38 0.12
CA THR A 269 -27.98 1.97 -1.20
C THR A 269 -27.57 3.43 -1.04
N THR A 270 -26.39 3.79 -1.51
CA THR A 270 -25.83 5.15 -1.48
C THR A 270 -25.26 5.53 -2.85
N LEU A 271 -24.78 6.76 -3.00
CA LEU A 271 -23.88 7.12 -4.10
C LEU A 271 -22.46 6.74 -3.72
N ALA A 272 -22.05 5.55 -4.14
CA ALA A 272 -20.73 4.99 -3.91
C ALA A 272 -19.74 5.52 -4.95
N GLY A 273 -18.67 6.17 -4.51
CA GLY A 273 -17.61 6.63 -5.40
C GLY A 273 -16.63 5.51 -5.74
N MET A 274 -16.55 5.20 -7.00
CA MET A 274 -15.60 4.23 -7.55
C MET A 274 -14.39 4.97 -8.09
N LEU A 275 -13.22 4.74 -7.48
CA LEU A 275 -11.94 5.25 -7.96
C LEU A 275 -11.52 4.58 -9.29
N PRO A 276 -10.54 5.10 -10.03
CA PRO A 276 -10.11 4.51 -11.31
C PRO A 276 -9.82 3.02 -11.27
N LEU A 277 -9.11 2.52 -10.26
CA LEU A 277 -8.89 1.07 -10.11
C LEU A 277 -10.21 0.30 -10.07
N HIS A 278 -11.23 0.84 -9.40
CA HIS A 278 -12.52 0.19 -9.23
C HIS A 278 -13.32 0.17 -10.54
N TRP A 279 -13.63 1.34 -11.11
CA TRP A 279 -14.52 1.40 -12.28
C TRP A 279 -13.87 0.88 -13.57
N LYS A 280 -12.54 0.93 -13.69
CA LYS A 280 -11.82 0.34 -14.83
C LYS A 280 -11.84 -1.19 -14.83
N ASN A 281 -12.03 -1.81 -13.66
CA ASN A 281 -11.97 -3.26 -13.45
C ASN A 281 -13.29 -3.85 -12.94
N SER A 282 -14.42 -3.14 -13.19
CA SER A 282 -15.76 -3.52 -12.74
C SER A 282 -16.77 -3.43 -13.89
N THR A 283 -17.80 -4.23 -13.80
CA THR A 283 -18.99 -4.14 -14.67
C THR A 283 -20.13 -3.34 -14.04
N GLN A 284 -19.88 -2.73 -12.88
CA GLN A 284 -20.89 -1.91 -12.18
C GLN A 284 -21.31 -0.71 -13.02
N THR A 285 -22.60 -0.54 -13.19
CA THR A 285 -23.15 0.65 -13.86
C THR A 285 -22.98 1.88 -12.96
N THR A 286 -22.44 2.94 -13.51
CA THR A 286 -22.30 4.24 -12.85
C THR A 286 -23.35 5.22 -13.32
N THR A 287 -23.62 6.25 -12.52
CA THR A 287 -24.42 7.40 -12.89
C THR A 287 -23.64 8.34 -13.82
N ASP A 288 -24.28 9.39 -14.30
CA ASP A 288 -23.60 10.46 -15.07
C ASP A 288 -22.76 11.39 -14.18
N TYR A 289 -22.85 11.25 -12.86
CA TYR A 289 -22.12 12.07 -11.91
C TYR A 289 -20.72 11.53 -11.67
N GLN A 290 -19.75 12.42 -11.80
CA GLN A 290 -18.34 12.11 -11.59
C GLN A 290 -17.60 13.34 -11.07
N VAL A 291 -16.48 13.12 -10.40
CA VAL A 291 -15.63 14.20 -9.86
C VAL A 291 -14.17 13.78 -9.96
N ARG A 292 -13.29 14.72 -10.27
CA ARG A 292 -11.86 14.45 -10.21
C ARG A 292 -11.39 14.43 -8.76
N SER A 293 -10.63 13.41 -8.44
CA SER A 293 -9.93 13.25 -7.17
C SER A 293 -8.42 13.26 -7.36
N ALA A 294 -7.69 13.14 -6.26
CA ALA A 294 -6.22 12.98 -6.31
C ALA A 294 -5.79 11.68 -7.02
N ARG A 295 -6.69 10.69 -7.14
CA ARG A 295 -6.42 9.41 -7.83
C ARG A 295 -6.87 9.40 -9.28
N GLY A 296 -7.51 10.43 -9.77
CA GLY A 296 -8.10 10.48 -11.10
C GLY A 296 -9.60 10.75 -11.05
N LEU A 297 -10.35 10.22 -12.00
CA LEU A 297 -11.78 10.44 -12.11
C LEU A 297 -12.55 9.44 -11.23
N THR A 298 -13.21 9.93 -10.19
CA THR A 298 -14.15 9.15 -9.39
C THR A 298 -15.52 9.16 -10.03
N ARG A 299 -16.13 8.00 -10.28
CA ARG A 299 -17.49 7.84 -10.81
C ARG A 299 -18.42 7.32 -9.73
N PHE A 300 -19.63 7.87 -9.65
CA PHE A 300 -20.59 7.46 -8.65
C PHE A 300 -21.53 6.37 -9.17
N ALA A 301 -21.69 5.30 -8.39
CA ALA A 301 -22.69 4.27 -8.61
C ALA A 301 -23.77 4.34 -7.51
N ALA A 302 -25.05 4.27 -7.92
CA ALA A 302 -26.18 4.15 -6.97
C ALA A 302 -26.31 2.68 -6.59
N THR A 303 -25.69 2.28 -5.49
CA THR A 303 -25.59 0.87 -5.10
C THR A 303 -25.35 0.72 -3.59
N ASP A 304 -25.65 -0.47 -3.07
CA ASP A 304 -25.26 -0.89 -1.71
C ASP A 304 -23.94 -1.68 -1.69
N GLN A 305 -23.48 -2.12 -2.87
CA GLN A 305 -22.18 -2.77 -3.04
C GLN A 305 -21.68 -2.68 -4.48
N PHE A 306 -20.38 -2.76 -4.65
CA PHE A 306 -19.74 -3.00 -5.95
C PHE A 306 -18.55 -3.93 -5.81
N SER A 307 -18.20 -4.59 -6.91
CA SER A 307 -17.02 -5.45 -6.97
C SER A 307 -16.16 -5.10 -8.17
N TYR A 308 -14.87 -5.33 -8.04
CA TYR A 308 -13.90 -5.27 -9.13
C TYR A 308 -12.94 -6.45 -9.07
N THR A 309 -12.31 -6.79 -10.18
CA THR A 309 -11.46 -7.96 -10.31
C THR A 309 -10.09 -7.59 -10.85
N MET A 310 -9.04 -8.15 -10.23
CA MET A 310 -7.65 -7.92 -10.62
C MET A 310 -6.97 -9.26 -10.88
N PRO A 311 -6.07 -9.36 -11.87
CA PRO A 311 -5.21 -10.51 -12.03
C PRO A 311 -4.11 -10.50 -10.96
N TYR A 312 -3.73 -11.69 -10.49
CA TYR A 312 -2.52 -11.88 -9.73
C TYR A 312 -1.44 -12.46 -10.66
N MET A 313 -0.29 -11.79 -10.72
CA MET A 313 0.74 -12.07 -11.70
C MET A 313 1.63 -13.29 -11.40
N GLY A 314 1.61 -13.78 -10.17
CA GLY A 314 2.52 -14.82 -9.72
C GLY A 314 3.83 -14.28 -9.12
N VAL A 315 4.47 -15.12 -8.32
CA VAL A 315 5.80 -14.90 -7.75
C VAL A 315 6.60 -16.19 -7.85
N LEU A 316 7.93 -16.10 -7.73
CA LEU A 316 8.79 -17.27 -7.60
C LEU A 316 9.69 -17.10 -6.37
N PRO A 317 10.12 -18.17 -5.71
CA PRO A 317 11.03 -18.07 -4.57
C PRO A 317 12.43 -17.54 -4.99
N PHE A 318 12.86 -17.84 -6.20
CA PHE A 318 14.08 -17.37 -6.85
C PHE A 318 14.03 -17.72 -8.34
N PHE A 319 14.91 -17.20 -9.16
CA PHE A 319 15.04 -17.65 -10.54
C PHE A 319 15.89 -18.94 -10.62
N PRO A 320 15.41 -19.98 -11.33
CA PRO A 320 16.12 -21.26 -11.44
C PRO A 320 17.39 -21.18 -12.27
N ALA A 321 18.34 -22.05 -11.98
CA ALA A 321 19.50 -22.28 -12.79
C ALA A 321 19.14 -22.77 -14.20
N GLY A 322 20.02 -22.53 -15.16
CA GLY A 322 19.88 -23.06 -16.53
C GLY A 322 19.02 -22.23 -17.48
N ILE A 323 18.47 -21.08 -17.04
CA ILE A 323 17.81 -20.13 -17.93
C ILE A 323 18.80 -19.10 -18.47
N GLY A 324 19.54 -18.42 -17.58
CA GLY A 324 20.47 -17.36 -17.97
C GLY A 324 21.65 -17.84 -18.76
N ASP A 325 22.21 -16.97 -19.61
CA ASP A 325 23.42 -17.22 -20.39
C ASP A 325 24.71 -16.76 -19.70
N TYR A 326 24.65 -16.63 -18.38
CA TYR A 326 25.82 -16.29 -17.57
C TYR A 326 26.89 -17.39 -17.62
N ASP A 327 28.17 -17.01 -17.44
CA ASP A 327 29.24 -17.97 -17.18
C ASP A 327 29.08 -18.58 -15.77
N PRO A 328 28.86 -19.89 -15.65
CA PRO A 328 28.69 -20.54 -14.36
C PRO A 328 29.90 -20.39 -13.45
N ALA A 329 31.13 -20.33 -13.99
CA ALA A 329 32.33 -20.15 -13.20
C ALA A 329 32.40 -18.74 -12.62
N GLN A 330 32.02 -17.73 -13.38
CA GLN A 330 31.95 -16.34 -12.93
C GLN A 330 30.91 -16.17 -11.83
N LEU A 331 29.69 -16.74 -12.01
CA LEU A 331 28.64 -16.68 -11.00
C LEU A 331 29.12 -17.33 -9.68
N ARG A 332 29.72 -18.50 -9.75
CA ARG A 332 30.32 -19.20 -8.58
C ARG A 332 31.40 -18.35 -7.90
N ALA A 333 32.23 -17.67 -8.66
CA ALA A 333 33.26 -16.80 -8.10
C ALA A 333 32.65 -15.61 -7.34
N LEU A 334 31.60 -15.00 -7.86
CA LEU A 334 30.88 -13.89 -7.20
C LEU A 334 30.15 -14.33 -5.92
N ILE A 335 29.55 -15.51 -5.91
CA ILE A 335 28.95 -16.11 -4.71
C ILE A 335 30.02 -16.35 -3.65
N THR A 336 31.12 -16.97 -4.05
CA THR A 336 32.28 -17.26 -3.14
C THR A 336 32.88 -15.96 -2.60
N GLU A 337 33.03 -14.92 -3.44
CA GLU A 337 33.47 -13.59 -3.00
C GLU A 337 32.63 -13.05 -1.85
N PHE A 338 31.29 -13.09 -2.01
CA PHE A 338 30.38 -12.63 -0.96
C PHE A 338 30.45 -13.47 0.32
N VAL A 339 30.44 -14.82 0.17
CA VAL A 339 30.49 -15.72 1.33
C VAL A 339 31.79 -15.55 2.11
N ASN A 340 32.91 -15.37 1.42
CA ASN A 340 34.22 -15.16 2.04
C ASN A 340 34.36 -13.83 2.81
N GLN A 341 33.47 -12.86 2.62
CA GLN A 341 33.44 -11.66 3.45
C GLN A 341 33.09 -11.99 4.91
N GLY A 342 32.31 -13.05 5.12
CA GLY A 342 31.93 -13.58 6.41
C GLY A 342 30.80 -12.80 7.12
N PRO A 343 30.24 -13.40 8.19
CA PRO A 343 29.06 -12.86 8.91
C PRO A 343 29.19 -11.42 9.39
N ALA A 344 30.42 -11.01 9.79
CA ALA A 344 30.65 -9.64 10.26
C ALA A 344 30.50 -8.56 9.16
N GLN A 345 30.55 -8.97 7.88
CA GLN A 345 30.36 -8.09 6.74
C GLN A 345 28.98 -8.30 6.08
N TRP A 346 28.32 -9.43 6.30
CA TRP A 346 26.99 -9.69 5.74
C TRP A 346 25.94 -8.79 6.35
N ASN A 347 26.07 -8.45 7.64
CA ASN A 347 25.26 -7.44 8.32
C ASN A 347 26.08 -6.70 9.38
N THR A 348 26.08 -5.36 9.29
CA THR A 348 26.69 -4.46 10.27
C THR A 348 25.66 -3.63 11.02
N HIS A 349 24.38 -3.80 10.72
CA HIS A 349 23.27 -3.00 11.21
C HIS A 349 22.59 -3.67 12.40
N LYS A 350 21.87 -2.86 13.21
CA LYS A 350 21.17 -3.29 14.41
C LYS A 350 19.73 -2.78 14.49
N ASP A 351 19.21 -2.22 13.40
CA ASP A 351 17.82 -1.83 13.25
C ASP A 351 17.08 -2.78 12.31
N THR A 352 15.75 -2.71 12.29
CA THR A 352 14.93 -3.66 11.53
C THR A 352 14.95 -3.43 10.03
N TYR A 353 15.22 -2.20 9.56
CA TYR A 353 15.24 -1.92 8.12
C TYR A 353 16.50 -2.44 7.46
N TRP A 354 17.67 -1.91 7.87
CA TRP A 354 18.94 -2.28 7.26
C TRP A 354 19.29 -3.74 7.50
N THR A 355 19.05 -4.25 8.73
CA THR A 355 19.19 -5.70 8.98
C THR A 355 18.25 -6.49 8.07
N GLY A 356 16.99 -6.06 7.92
CA GLY A 356 16.03 -6.72 7.03
C GLY A 356 16.55 -6.84 5.59
N LYS A 357 17.07 -5.74 5.02
CA LYS A 357 17.70 -5.76 3.68
C LYS A 357 18.85 -6.74 3.59
N MET A 358 19.70 -6.80 4.63
CA MET A 358 20.83 -7.76 4.67
C MET A 358 20.34 -9.21 4.74
N LEU A 359 19.30 -9.49 5.51
CA LEU A 359 18.66 -10.81 5.56
C LEU A 359 18.07 -11.17 4.19
N GLY A 360 17.39 -10.24 3.53
CA GLY A 360 16.78 -10.43 2.22
C GLY A 360 17.81 -10.81 1.15
N ARG A 361 18.92 -10.06 1.03
CA ARG A 361 19.98 -10.38 0.06
C ARG A 361 20.66 -11.72 0.32
N ALA A 362 20.85 -12.08 1.58
CA ALA A 362 21.46 -13.36 1.93
C ALA A 362 20.51 -14.53 1.62
N ALA A 363 19.21 -14.38 1.85
CA ALA A 363 18.21 -15.38 1.50
C ALA A 363 18.14 -15.62 0.00
N GLU A 364 18.14 -14.56 -0.81
CA GLU A 364 18.15 -14.64 -2.26
C GLU A 364 19.42 -15.33 -2.76
N LEU A 365 20.58 -14.94 -2.22
CA LEU A 365 21.86 -15.53 -2.61
C LEU A 365 21.99 -17.00 -2.19
N ALA A 366 21.46 -17.39 -1.02
CA ALA A 366 21.45 -18.78 -0.56
C ALA A 366 20.64 -19.67 -1.52
N ALA A 367 19.47 -19.18 -1.98
CA ALA A 367 18.65 -19.89 -2.96
C ALA A 367 19.40 -20.10 -4.29
N ILE A 368 19.99 -19.03 -4.83
CA ILE A 368 20.78 -19.08 -6.07
C ILE A 368 21.98 -20.03 -5.91
N ALA A 369 22.74 -19.93 -4.82
CA ALA A 369 23.90 -20.78 -4.56
C ALA A 369 23.52 -22.26 -4.52
N ARG A 370 22.44 -22.61 -3.81
CA ARG A 370 21.97 -24.00 -3.70
C ARG A 370 21.57 -24.58 -5.04
N ASP A 371 20.86 -23.79 -5.85
CA ASP A 371 20.38 -24.21 -7.18
C ASP A 371 21.54 -24.39 -8.18
N HIS A 372 22.68 -23.72 -7.93
CA HIS A 372 23.93 -23.88 -8.68
C HIS A 372 24.90 -24.90 -8.05
N ALA A 373 24.39 -25.79 -7.19
CA ALA A 373 25.13 -26.84 -6.51
C ALA A 373 26.31 -26.34 -5.62
N MET A 374 26.20 -25.08 -5.13
CA MET A 374 27.10 -24.51 -4.10
C MET A 374 26.47 -24.71 -2.71
N VAL A 375 26.30 -25.97 -2.33
CA VAL A 375 25.56 -26.35 -1.11
C VAL A 375 26.25 -25.83 0.15
N ALA A 376 27.59 -25.91 0.21
CA ALA A 376 28.34 -25.48 1.38
C ALA A 376 28.22 -23.96 1.64
N GLU A 377 28.23 -23.15 0.58
CA GLU A 377 28.06 -21.71 0.65
C GLU A 377 26.60 -21.36 1.02
N ALA A 378 25.65 -22.06 0.42
CA ALA A 378 24.22 -21.90 0.75
C ALA A 378 23.94 -22.24 2.22
N ASP A 379 24.48 -23.34 2.74
CA ASP A 379 24.31 -23.75 4.14
C ASP A 379 24.92 -22.74 5.11
N GLN A 380 26.07 -22.15 4.79
CA GLN A 380 26.64 -21.07 5.61
C GLN A 380 25.74 -19.86 5.71
N LEU A 381 25.09 -19.47 4.60
CA LEU A 381 24.13 -18.36 4.58
C LEU A 381 22.84 -18.71 5.35
N ILE A 382 22.29 -19.91 5.16
CA ILE A 382 21.08 -20.37 5.88
C ILE A 382 21.37 -20.44 7.39
N ASP A 383 22.49 -21.00 7.81
CA ASP A 383 22.89 -21.06 9.23
C ASP A 383 23.07 -19.67 9.84
N TRP A 384 23.60 -18.71 9.06
CA TRP A 384 23.69 -17.34 9.53
C TRP A 384 22.32 -16.68 9.63
N LEU A 385 21.45 -16.83 8.62
CA LEU A 385 20.09 -16.31 8.66
C LEU A 385 19.32 -16.79 9.89
N LYS A 386 19.43 -18.07 10.21
CA LYS A 386 18.82 -18.65 11.42
C LYS A 386 19.33 -17.95 12.68
N ARG A 387 20.66 -17.92 12.87
CA ARG A 387 21.28 -17.29 14.06
C ARG A 387 20.91 -15.82 14.20
N GLU A 388 20.93 -15.07 13.09
CA GLU A 388 20.60 -13.64 13.12
C GLU A 388 19.13 -13.41 13.46
N MET A 389 18.20 -14.17 12.87
CA MET A 389 16.78 -14.07 13.20
C MET A 389 16.46 -14.60 14.60
N GLU A 390 17.12 -15.65 15.06
CA GLU A 390 16.97 -16.19 16.42
C GLU A 390 17.42 -15.18 17.47
N ASP A 391 18.48 -14.41 17.21
CA ASP A 391 18.90 -13.29 18.06
C ASP A 391 17.77 -12.22 18.15
N TRP A 392 17.21 -11.81 17.03
CA TRP A 392 16.07 -10.90 16.99
C TRP A 392 14.80 -11.44 17.67
N PHE A 393 14.56 -12.73 17.63
CA PHE A 393 13.37 -13.38 18.19
C PHE A 393 13.45 -13.66 19.68
N ARG A 394 14.58 -13.40 20.28
CA ARG A 394 14.83 -13.45 21.71
C ARG A 394 15.09 -12.05 22.22
N ALA A 395 14.55 -11.72 23.39
CA ALA A 395 14.75 -10.42 23.99
C ALA A 395 15.85 -10.43 25.07
N ASP A 396 16.36 -11.60 25.40
CA ASP A 396 17.45 -11.79 26.35
C ASP A 396 18.40 -12.92 25.95
N THR A 397 19.68 -12.78 26.22
CA THR A 397 20.72 -13.79 26.01
C THR A 397 21.25 -14.41 27.28
N SER A 398 20.98 -13.82 28.46
CA SER A 398 21.50 -14.29 29.74
C SER A 398 20.58 -13.99 30.92
N GLY A 399 19.30 -13.77 30.68
CA GLY A 399 18.32 -13.35 31.70
C GLY A 399 18.26 -11.84 31.87
N GLU A 400 19.04 -11.08 31.10
CA GLU A 400 18.99 -9.63 31.02
C GLU A 400 18.54 -9.21 29.61
N LEU A 401 17.76 -8.11 29.54
CA LEU A 401 17.33 -7.55 28.27
C LEU A 401 18.52 -7.11 27.42
N ASP A 402 18.56 -7.55 26.18
CA ASP A 402 19.56 -7.12 25.21
C ASP A 402 19.47 -5.61 24.95
N SER A 403 20.57 -5.01 24.57
CA SER A 403 20.62 -3.57 24.22
C SER A 403 20.09 -3.26 22.82
N SER A 404 19.96 -4.26 21.96
CA SER A 404 19.53 -4.17 20.57
C SER A 404 19.11 -5.54 20.04
N LYS A 405 18.48 -5.58 18.87
CA LYS A 405 18.06 -6.80 18.17
C LYS A 405 17.03 -7.62 18.97
N TYR A 406 15.93 -7.02 19.29
CA TYR A 406 14.77 -7.70 19.90
C TYR A 406 13.47 -6.99 19.53
N PHE A 407 12.34 -7.67 19.69
CA PHE A 407 11.01 -7.11 19.49
C PHE A 407 10.25 -7.03 20.81
N VAL A 408 9.48 -5.96 20.95
CA VAL A 408 8.53 -5.76 22.07
C VAL A 408 7.14 -5.59 21.51
N TYR A 409 6.15 -6.25 22.11
CA TYR A 409 4.75 -5.99 21.79
C TYR A 409 4.23 -4.81 22.62
N ASP A 410 3.79 -3.76 21.93
CA ASP A 410 3.16 -2.59 22.52
C ASP A 410 1.64 -2.79 22.58
N GLN A 411 1.08 -2.84 23.77
CA GLN A 411 -0.33 -3.15 24.00
C GLN A 411 -1.26 -1.98 23.66
N ASP A 412 -0.79 -0.74 23.73
CA ASP A 412 -1.63 0.42 23.45
C ASP A 412 -1.87 0.60 21.94
N TRP A 413 -0.85 0.30 21.16
CA TRP A 413 -0.92 0.37 19.69
C TRP A 413 -1.14 -1.00 19.01
N ASN A 414 -1.12 -2.08 19.80
CA ASN A 414 -1.25 -3.44 19.28
C ASN A 414 -0.25 -3.72 18.16
N THR A 415 1.02 -3.47 18.42
CA THR A 415 2.09 -3.52 17.43
C THR A 415 3.37 -4.11 18.00
N LEU A 416 4.21 -4.66 17.12
CA LEU A 416 5.57 -5.01 17.44
C LEU A 416 6.50 -3.83 17.17
N LEU A 417 7.41 -3.57 18.09
CA LEU A 417 8.46 -2.56 17.95
C LEU A 417 9.82 -3.25 18.03
N GLY A 418 10.60 -3.11 16.97
CA GLY A 418 11.95 -3.66 16.90
C GLY A 418 13.01 -2.67 17.38
N PHE A 419 13.94 -3.12 18.21
CA PHE A 419 15.03 -2.31 18.74
C PHE A 419 16.37 -2.72 18.11
N ASN A 420 17.12 -1.74 17.52
CA ASN A 420 16.91 -0.30 17.63
C ASN A 420 15.88 0.24 16.63
N GLU A 421 15.41 1.45 16.92
CA GLU A 421 14.55 2.20 16.03
C GLU A 421 15.30 2.70 14.79
N SER A 422 14.60 2.74 13.65
CA SER A 422 14.97 3.46 12.44
C SER A 422 13.71 3.99 11.74
N PHE A 423 13.85 5.07 11.01
CA PHE A 423 12.78 5.65 10.17
C PHE A 423 11.45 5.92 10.88
N PHE A 424 11.49 6.26 12.17
CA PHE A 424 10.30 6.55 12.99
C PHE A 424 9.34 5.37 13.17
N THR A 425 9.85 4.14 13.12
CA THR A 425 9.05 2.91 13.33
C THR A 425 8.34 2.87 14.68
N HIS A 426 8.94 3.49 15.73
CA HIS A 426 8.32 3.58 17.05
C HIS A 426 7.37 4.77 17.14
N GLN A 427 7.81 5.96 16.72
CA GLN A 427 7.08 7.21 16.92
C GLN A 427 5.83 7.32 16.07
N GLN A 428 5.93 6.87 14.84
CA GLN A 428 4.89 7.02 13.83
C GLN A 428 4.40 5.67 13.29
N LEU A 429 4.93 4.57 13.81
CA LEU A 429 4.69 3.22 13.32
C LEU A 429 4.99 3.08 11.82
N ASN A 430 6.00 3.83 11.33
CA ASN A 430 6.34 3.86 9.90
C ASN A 430 6.83 2.51 9.42
N ASP A 431 6.47 2.16 8.20
CA ASP A 431 7.13 1.20 7.33
C ASP A 431 7.24 -0.23 7.86
N HIS A 432 6.41 -0.63 8.85
CA HIS A 432 6.50 -1.95 9.46
C HIS A 432 6.45 -3.08 8.42
N HIS A 433 5.60 -2.96 7.39
CA HIS A 433 5.52 -3.96 6.32
C HIS A 433 6.79 -4.05 5.49
N PHE A 434 7.52 -2.93 5.29
CA PHE A 434 8.82 -2.96 4.62
C PHE A 434 9.86 -3.67 5.47
N HIS A 435 10.02 -3.24 6.73
CA HIS A 435 11.00 -3.79 7.65
C HIS A 435 10.76 -5.28 7.94
N TYR A 436 9.56 -5.62 8.38
CA TYR A 436 9.24 -7.00 8.77
C TYR A 436 9.03 -7.91 7.58
N GLY A 437 8.65 -7.36 6.43
CA GLY A 437 8.57 -8.10 5.18
C GLY A 437 9.89 -8.73 4.76
N TYR A 438 11.01 -8.05 4.99
CA TYR A 438 12.35 -8.61 4.76
C TYR A 438 12.65 -9.81 5.68
N PHE A 439 12.28 -9.71 6.96
CA PHE A 439 12.40 -10.83 7.90
C PHE A 439 11.57 -12.03 7.46
N VAL A 440 10.32 -11.79 7.06
CA VAL A 440 9.43 -12.86 6.58
C VAL A 440 9.97 -13.49 5.29
N ARG A 441 10.55 -12.70 4.37
CA ARG A 441 11.20 -13.21 3.16
C ARG A 441 12.36 -14.14 3.50
N ALA A 442 13.21 -13.73 4.44
CA ALA A 442 14.34 -14.55 4.89
C ALA A 442 13.86 -15.81 5.61
N ALA A 443 12.88 -15.68 6.50
CA ALA A 443 12.26 -16.82 7.17
C ALA A 443 11.67 -17.83 6.19
N ALA A 444 10.95 -17.36 5.15
CA ALA A 444 10.39 -18.24 4.14
C ALA A 444 11.48 -19.08 3.43
N GLU A 445 12.65 -18.50 3.15
CA GLU A 445 13.76 -19.27 2.56
C GLU A 445 14.34 -20.29 3.55
N VAL A 446 14.53 -19.92 4.81
CA VAL A 446 14.94 -20.88 5.86
C VAL A 446 13.93 -22.03 5.96
N CYS A 447 12.63 -21.72 6.04
CA CYS A 447 11.58 -22.72 6.15
C CYS A 447 11.49 -23.63 4.92
N ARG A 448 11.79 -23.11 3.74
CA ARG A 448 11.82 -23.90 2.50
C ARG A 448 12.91 -24.97 2.53
N ILE A 449 14.04 -24.69 3.18
CA ILE A 449 15.18 -25.60 3.31
C ILE A 449 15.08 -26.46 4.57
N GLU A 450 14.70 -25.85 5.69
CA GLU A 450 14.59 -26.49 7.02
C GLU A 450 13.19 -26.25 7.61
N PRO A 451 12.17 -27.01 7.19
CA PRO A 451 10.77 -26.80 7.62
C PRO A 451 10.58 -26.86 9.15
N ASP A 452 11.37 -27.65 9.85
CA ASP A 452 11.27 -27.81 11.31
C ASP A 452 11.57 -26.51 12.07
N TRP A 453 12.41 -25.62 11.51
CA TRP A 453 12.68 -24.30 12.10
C TRP A 453 11.41 -23.41 12.17
N CYS A 454 10.46 -23.65 11.29
CA CYS A 454 9.17 -22.94 11.24
C CYS A 454 8.03 -23.69 11.91
N SER A 455 8.31 -24.77 12.64
CA SER A 455 7.30 -25.47 13.40
C SER A 455 6.73 -24.63 14.54
N ALA A 456 5.61 -25.07 15.10
CA ALA A 456 4.94 -24.39 16.23
C ALA A 456 5.81 -24.40 17.52
N GLU A 457 6.71 -25.36 17.65
CA GLU A 457 7.62 -25.53 18.77
C GLU A 457 8.90 -24.73 18.63
N GLN A 458 9.18 -24.20 17.44
CA GLN A 458 10.38 -23.45 17.11
C GLN A 458 10.04 -21.97 16.84
N TYR A 459 10.48 -21.41 15.72
CA TYR A 459 10.39 -19.98 15.43
C TYR A 459 9.19 -19.57 14.55
N GLY A 460 8.42 -20.53 14.03
CA GLY A 460 7.20 -20.24 13.26
C GLY A 460 6.29 -19.21 13.91
N PRO A 461 5.93 -19.35 15.20
CA PRO A 461 5.08 -18.36 15.87
C PRO A 461 5.65 -16.94 15.92
N MET A 462 6.97 -16.77 15.95
CA MET A 462 7.60 -15.44 15.89
C MET A 462 7.51 -14.82 14.50
N VAL A 463 7.71 -15.62 13.45
CA VAL A 463 7.51 -15.17 12.06
C VAL A 463 6.06 -14.76 11.84
N GLU A 464 5.11 -15.52 12.35
CA GLU A 464 3.68 -15.22 12.28
C GLU A 464 3.31 -13.94 13.03
N LEU A 465 3.94 -13.63 14.16
CA LEU A 465 3.74 -12.36 14.85
C LEU A 465 4.17 -11.18 13.97
N LEU A 466 5.28 -11.29 13.25
CA LEU A 466 5.71 -10.24 12.30
C LEU A 466 4.69 -10.07 11.17
N ILE A 467 4.21 -11.17 10.59
CA ILE A 467 3.16 -11.11 9.55
C ILE A 467 1.90 -10.45 10.10
N ARG A 468 1.47 -10.84 11.29
CA ARG A 468 0.26 -10.31 11.94
C ARG A 468 0.38 -8.84 12.28
N ASP A 469 1.57 -8.33 12.58
CA ASP A 469 1.74 -6.90 12.83
C ASP A 469 1.29 -6.04 11.63
N TYR A 470 1.73 -6.36 10.42
CA TYR A 470 1.43 -5.55 9.24
C TYR A 470 0.28 -6.10 8.37
N ALA A 471 -0.09 -7.36 8.53
CA ALA A 471 -1.08 -8.04 7.68
C ALA A 471 -1.96 -9.04 8.45
N ALA A 472 -2.44 -8.67 9.65
CA ALA A 472 -3.35 -9.51 10.44
C ALA A 472 -4.67 -9.82 9.71
N GLY A 473 -5.29 -10.92 10.07
CA GLY A 473 -6.68 -11.24 9.71
C GLY A 473 -7.70 -10.41 10.49
N ARG A 474 -8.97 -10.48 10.07
CA ARG A 474 -10.04 -9.68 10.71
C ARG A 474 -10.27 -9.99 12.18
N ASP A 475 -10.14 -11.25 12.57
CA ASP A 475 -10.47 -11.73 13.90
C ASP A 475 -9.21 -11.83 14.79
N ASP A 476 -8.13 -11.15 14.42
CA ASP A 476 -6.91 -11.15 15.21
C ASP A 476 -7.11 -10.37 16.52
N PRO A 477 -6.92 -10.99 17.68
CA PRO A 477 -7.15 -10.32 18.96
C PRO A 477 -5.99 -9.41 19.40
N LEU A 478 -4.83 -9.49 18.75
CA LEU A 478 -3.61 -8.78 19.13
C LEU A 478 -3.23 -7.65 18.15
N PHE A 479 -3.64 -7.75 16.90
CA PHE A 479 -3.24 -6.81 15.86
C PHE A 479 -4.44 -6.32 15.04
N PRO A 480 -4.42 -5.07 14.58
CA PRO A 480 -5.47 -4.55 13.71
C PRO A 480 -5.43 -5.21 12.33
N TYR A 481 -6.60 -5.36 11.72
CA TYR A 481 -6.75 -5.92 10.38
C TYR A 481 -5.95 -5.13 9.35
N LEU A 482 -5.03 -5.79 8.65
CA LEU A 482 -4.22 -5.23 7.56
C LEU A 482 -3.63 -3.85 7.91
N ARG A 483 -2.84 -3.74 8.98
CA ARG A 483 -2.34 -2.45 9.52
C ARG A 483 -1.86 -1.48 8.44
N ASN A 484 -0.91 -1.87 7.62
CA ASN A 484 -0.29 -0.98 6.64
C ASN A 484 -1.07 -0.85 5.34
N PHE A 485 -1.85 -1.86 4.97
CA PHE A 485 -2.60 -1.88 3.73
C PHE A 485 -3.98 -1.25 3.93
N ASP A 486 -4.32 -0.29 3.07
CA ASP A 486 -5.63 0.39 3.08
C ASP A 486 -6.56 -0.24 2.04
N PRO A 487 -7.54 -1.06 2.45
CA PRO A 487 -8.44 -1.73 1.51
C PRO A 487 -9.26 -0.77 0.64
N ALA A 488 -9.54 0.43 1.15
CA ALA A 488 -10.32 1.42 0.42
C ALA A 488 -9.58 1.98 -0.79
N TYR A 489 -8.25 2.13 -0.69
CA TYR A 489 -7.39 2.55 -1.78
C TYR A 489 -6.81 1.37 -2.58
N GLY A 490 -6.58 0.22 -1.94
CA GLY A 490 -5.95 -0.96 -2.55
C GLY A 490 -4.42 -0.94 -2.55
N PHE A 491 -3.79 -0.09 -1.75
CA PHE A 491 -2.35 -0.03 -1.53
C PHE A 491 -2.01 0.31 -0.07
N SER A 492 -0.73 0.19 0.29
CA SER A 492 -0.27 0.47 1.65
C SER A 492 0.11 1.94 1.85
N TRP A 493 -0.02 2.41 3.10
CA TRP A 493 0.52 3.67 3.56
C TRP A 493 1.77 3.44 4.44
N ALA A 494 2.71 4.37 4.36
CA ALA A 494 3.96 4.30 5.11
C ALA A 494 3.78 4.72 6.57
N SER A 495 3.05 5.82 6.82
CA SER A 495 2.94 6.43 8.14
C SER A 495 1.70 5.98 8.90
N GLY A 496 1.90 5.61 10.16
CA GLY A 496 0.78 5.31 11.07
C GLY A 496 -0.01 6.56 11.42
N ASN A 497 0.67 7.66 11.68
CA ASN A 497 0.04 8.88 12.18
C ASN A 497 -0.56 9.78 11.09
N ALA A 498 -0.11 9.70 9.86
CA ALA A 498 -0.63 10.44 8.72
C ALA A 498 -0.82 11.97 8.95
N ASN A 499 -0.10 12.56 9.89
CA ASN A 499 -0.30 13.96 10.29
C ASN A 499 0.44 14.97 9.40
N PHE A 500 0.25 14.83 8.10
CA PHE A 500 0.78 15.72 7.07
C PHE A 500 -0.36 16.48 6.39
N VAL A 501 -0.07 17.66 5.86
CA VAL A 501 -1.04 18.50 5.12
C VAL A 501 -1.67 17.76 3.94
N LEU A 502 -0.92 16.85 3.33
CA LEU A 502 -1.37 16.05 2.18
C LEU A 502 -1.96 14.70 2.57
N GLY A 503 -2.13 14.42 3.86
CA GLY A 503 -2.55 13.12 4.36
C GLY A 503 -1.40 12.14 4.49
N ASN A 504 -1.67 10.84 4.38
CA ASN A 504 -0.65 9.78 4.43
C ASN A 504 0.15 9.70 3.13
N ASN A 505 1.22 8.94 3.13
CA ASN A 505 2.12 8.80 1.98
C ASN A 505 2.60 7.35 1.79
N ASN A 506 3.11 7.07 0.59
CA ASN A 506 3.86 5.86 0.29
C ASN A 506 4.86 6.12 -0.83
N GLU A 507 6.10 5.68 -0.63
CA GLU A 507 7.20 5.83 -1.58
C GLU A 507 7.48 4.54 -2.35
N SER A 508 7.36 3.34 -1.72
CA SER A 508 7.91 2.09 -2.24
C SER A 508 6.85 0.99 -2.42
N THR A 509 6.45 0.74 -3.67
CA THR A 509 5.60 -0.42 -4.01
C THR A 509 6.39 -1.72 -4.06
N SER A 510 7.68 -1.68 -4.36
CA SER A 510 8.56 -2.84 -4.44
C SER A 510 8.78 -3.50 -3.08
N GLU A 511 8.98 -2.73 -2.03
CA GLU A 511 9.12 -3.26 -0.67
C GLU A 511 7.78 -3.82 -0.15
N ALA A 512 6.65 -3.21 -0.52
CA ALA A 512 5.33 -3.76 -0.24
C ALA A 512 5.11 -5.11 -0.97
N ALA A 513 5.41 -5.20 -2.26
CA ALA A 513 5.31 -6.43 -3.03
C ALA A 513 6.23 -7.54 -2.48
N ASN A 514 7.46 -7.19 -2.06
CA ASN A 514 8.36 -8.10 -1.35
C ASN A 514 7.71 -8.66 -0.08
N ALA A 515 7.14 -7.80 0.76
CA ALA A 515 6.48 -8.20 2.01
C ALA A 515 5.30 -9.15 1.76
N TYR A 516 4.46 -8.85 0.77
CA TYR A 516 3.27 -9.64 0.47
C TYR A 516 3.61 -10.94 -0.29
N GLY A 517 4.58 -10.90 -1.18
CA GLY A 517 5.14 -12.10 -1.80
C GLY A 517 5.77 -13.05 -0.78
N ALA A 518 6.43 -12.52 0.23
CA ALA A 518 6.98 -13.29 1.35
C ALA A 518 5.89 -14.01 2.16
N ILE A 519 4.74 -13.38 2.40
CA ILE A 519 3.58 -14.02 3.04
C ILE A 519 3.07 -15.20 2.20
N ILE A 520 3.01 -15.04 0.87
CA ILE A 520 2.57 -16.12 -0.04
C ILE A 520 3.50 -17.32 0.10
N LEU A 521 4.81 -17.11 0.02
CA LEU A 521 5.80 -18.19 0.14
C LEU A 521 5.73 -18.87 1.50
N TYR A 522 5.72 -18.09 2.59
CA TYR A 522 5.61 -18.61 3.94
C TYR A 522 4.33 -19.43 4.13
N GLY A 523 3.19 -18.89 3.70
CA GLY A 523 1.89 -19.60 3.78
C GLY A 523 1.86 -20.91 2.99
N LEU A 524 2.46 -20.95 1.79
CA LEU A 524 2.57 -22.16 0.99
C LEU A 524 3.46 -23.23 1.66
N ILE A 525 4.60 -22.82 2.20
CA ILE A 525 5.58 -23.70 2.85
C ILE A 525 4.99 -24.28 4.15
N THR A 526 4.29 -23.47 4.92
CA THR A 526 3.68 -23.88 6.20
C THR A 526 2.26 -24.43 6.06
N GLY A 527 1.73 -24.51 4.84
CA GLY A 527 0.40 -25.06 4.57
C GLY A 527 -0.77 -24.18 5.04
N GLN A 528 -0.55 -22.88 5.23
CA GLN A 528 -1.55 -21.94 5.73
C GLN A 528 -2.27 -21.21 4.60
N GLN A 529 -3.33 -21.81 4.05
CA GLN A 529 -4.05 -21.26 2.89
C GLN A 529 -4.59 -19.84 3.12
N ALA A 530 -5.04 -19.52 4.32
CA ALA A 530 -5.53 -18.17 4.64
C ALA A 530 -4.44 -17.09 4.51
N LEU A 531 -3.18 -17.41 4.82
CA LEU A 531 -2.04 -16.52 4.57
C LEU A 531 -1.74 -16.40 3.08
N VAL A 532 -1.82 -17.51 2.34
CA VAL A 532 -1.63 -17.50 0.88
C VAL A 532 -2.64 -16.57 0.22
N ASP A 533 -3.92 -16.72 0.53
CA ASP A 533 -5.01 -15.93 -0.05
C ASP A 533 -4.86 -14.44 0.29
N ARG A 534 -4.50 -14.14 1.53
CA ARG A 534 -4.23 -12.78 1.98
C ARG A 534 -3.04 -12.19 1.24
N GLY A 535 -1.94 -12.91 1.17
CA GLY A 535 -0.76 -12.48 0.42
C GLY A 535 -1.04 -12.22 -1.05
N ILE A 536 -1.82 -13.08 -1.70
CA ILE A 536 -2.27 -12.90 -3.10
C ILE A 536 -3.09 -11.62 -3.26
N TYR A 537 -4.07 -11.38 -2.37
CA TYR A 537 -4.87 -10.16 -2.40
C TYR A 537 -4.01 -8.91 -2.26
N LEU A 538 -3.15 -8.88 -1.26
CA LEU A 538 -2.29 -7.72 -0.98
C LEU A 538 -1.29 -7.47 -2.11
N HIS A 539 -0.69 -8.52 -2.66
CA HIS A 539 0.26 -8.43 -3.77
C HIS A 539 -0.43 -7.98 -5.07
N ALA A 540 -1.54 -8.61 -5.44
CA ALA A 540 -2.30 -8.25 -6.63
C ALA A 540 -2.79 -6.80 -6.60
N SER A 541 -3.31 -6.35 -5.44
CA SER A 541 -3.76 -4.98 -5.26
C SER A 541 -2.61 -3.98 -5.36
N SER A 542 -1.48 -4.25 -4.69
CA SER A 542 -0.31 -3.36 -4.72
C SER A 542 0.29 -3.23 -6.11
N THR A 543 0.35 -4.32 -6.88
CA THR A 543 0.85 -4.29 -8.26
C THR A 543 -0.12 -3.58 -9.21
N ALA A 544 -1.43 -3.79 -9.07
CA ALA A 544 -2.43 -3.11 -9.87
C ALA A 544 -2.44 -1.59 -9.60
N THR A 545 -2.35 -1.19 -8.32
CA THR A 545 -2.31 0.24 -7.95
C THR A 545 -1.01 0.93 -8.34
N TYR A 546 0.11 0.21 -8.37
CA TYR A 546 1.35 0.75 -8.93
C TYR A 546 1.15 1.25 -10.36
N TRP A 547 0.55 0.45 -11.22
CA TRP A 547 0.29 0.81 -12.60
C TRP A 547 -0.85 1.82 -12.75
N GLU A 548 -1.83 1.82 -11.87
CA GLU A 548 -2.96 2.75 -11.92
C GLU A 548 -2.62 4.13 -11.34
N TYR A 549 -1.92 4.20 -10.19
CA TYR A 549 -1.77 5.45 -9.44
C TYR A 549 -0.35 6.01 -9.37
N TRP A 550 0.69 5.18 -9.43
CA TRP A 550 2.08 5.67 -9.51
C TRP A 550 2.49 6.03 -10.93
N ASN A 551 1.97 5.31 -11.92
CA ASN A 551 2.30 5.49 -13.33
C ASN A 551 1.10 6.01 -14.13
N ASN A 552 1.36 6.77 -15.17
CA ASN A 552 0.32 7.27 -16.06
C ASN A 552 0.22 6.40 -17.33
N ILE A 553 0.03 5.10 -17.11
CA ILE A 553 0.05 4.10 -18.17
C ILE A 553 -1.05 4.33 -19.23
N ASP A 554 -2.21 4.80 -18.81
CA ASP A 554 -3.33 5.06 -19.72
C ASP A 554 -3.08 6.28 -20.62
N ARG A 555 -2.36 7.31 -20.14
CA ARG A 555 -1.86 8.40 -20.99
C ARG A 555 -0.85 7.86 -22.01
N HIS A 556 0.07 7.04 -21.57
CA HIS A 556 1.09 6.43 -22.45
C HIS A 556 0.45 5.58 -23.56
N THR A 557 -0.60 4.83 -23.24
CA THR A 557 -1.35 4.01 -24.21
C THR A 557 -2.40 4.78 -25.02
N GLY A 558 -2.61 6.06 -24.73
CA GLY A 558 -3.52 6.93 -25.47
C GLY A 558 -5.00 6.63 -25.29
N LYS A 559 -5.42 6.12 -24.13
CA LYS A 559 -6.83 5.79 -23.84
C LYS A 559 -7.77 6.99 -23.71
N GLY A 560 -7.24 8.23 -23.66
CA GLY A 560 -8.03 9.45 -23.55
C GLY A 560 -8.08 10.06 -22.14
N ALA A 561 -8.58 11.30 -22.06
CA ALA A 561 -8.49 12.14 -20.86
C ALA A 561 -9.24 11.57 -19.63
N ASP A 562 -10.32 10.83 -19.82
CA ASP A 562 -11.08 10.24 -18.71
C ASP A 562 -10.33 9.10 -18.03
N TYR A 563 -9.38 8.49 -18.72
CA TYR A 563 -8.51 7.43 -18.18
C TYR A 563 -7.21 7.97 -17.63
N ASP A 564 -6.89 9.24 -17.89
CA ASP A 564 -5.68 9.89 -17.40
C ASP A 564 -5.84 10.31 -15.94
N ASN A 565 -5.15 9.64 -15.03
CA ASN A 565 -5.26 9.90 -13.60
C ASN A 565 -4.48 11.12 -13.15
N PHE A 566 -3.52 11.59 -13.93
CA PHE A 566 -2.75 12.78 -13.61
C PHE A 566 -3.38 14.03 -14.23
N PRO A 567 -3.34 15.19 -13.53
CA PRO A 567 -3.80 16.43 -14.13
C PRO A 567 -2.89 16.82 -15.30
N PRO A 568 -3.43 17.56 -16.31
CA PRO A 568 -2.67 17.92 -17.52
C PRO A 568 -1.38 18.70 -17.23
N GLU A 569 -1.37 19.46 -16.14
CA GLU A 569 -0.24 20.30 -15.71
C GLU A 569 0.93 19.48 -15.13
N TYR A 570 0.67 18.24 -14.70
CA TYR A 570 1.73 17.36 -14.23
C TYR A 570 2.33 16.60 -15.41
N THR A 571 3.56 16.96 -15.76
CA THR A 571 4.20 16.51 -17.00
C THR A 571 5.03 15.23 -16.85
N LYS A 572 5.34 14.80 -15.65
CA LYS A 572 6.08 13.55 -15.40
C LYS A 572 5.21 12.32 -15.75
N PRO A 573 5.79 11.29 -16.32
CA PRO A 573 5.04 10.08 -16.66
C PRO A 573 4.67 9.24 -15.43
N THR A 574 5.39 9.43 -14.32
CA THR A 574 5.25 8.67 -13.07
C THR A 574 5.38 9.59 -11.87
N THR A 575 5.10 9.05 -10.70
CA THR A 575 5.39 9.70 -9.41
C THR A 575 6.31 8.83 -8.57
N SER A 576 6.99 9.40 -7.57
CA SER A 576 7.74 8.62 -6.58
C SER A 576 6.95 8.46 -5.30
N ILE A 577 6.53 9.57 -4.69
CA ILE A 577 5.72 9.53 -3.47
C ILE A 577 4.28 9.86 -3.80
N ILE A 578 3.39 8.91 -3.48
CA ILE A 578 1.96 9.14 -3.50
C ILE A 578 1.52 9.69 -2.14
N TRP A 579 0.63 10.68 -2.15
CA TRP A 579 0.04 11.28 -0.96
C TRP A 579 -1.48 11.10 -0.96
N GLY A 580 -2.10 11.19 0.21
CA GLY A 580 -3.57 11.18 0.30
C GLY A 580 -4.23 12.16 -0.68
N ASN A 581 -3.74 13.38 -0.75
CA ASN A 581 -4.24 14.44 -1.63
C ASN A 581 -3.34 14.77 -2.81
N GLY A 582 -2.43 13.91 -3.24
CA GLY A 582 -1.59 14.28 -4.37
C GLY A 582 -0.44 13.34 -4.65
N HIS A 583 0.55 13.86 -5.37
CA HIS A 583 1.74 13.13 -5.82
C HIS A 583 2.93 14.06 -5.92
N VAL A 584 4.13 13.52 -5.65
CA VAL A 584 5.37 14.25 -5.85
C VAL A 584 6.43 13.40 -6.55
N PHE A 585 7.23 14.05 -7.39
CA PHE A 585 8.37 13.46 -8.09
C PHE A 585 9.65 13.84 -7.34
N THR A 586 9.84 13.21 -6.18
CA THR A 586 11.02 13.35 -5.30
C THR A 586 11.07 12.16 -4.34
N THR A 587 12.18 12.00 -3.62
CA THR A 587 12.28 11.08 -2.48
C THR A 587 12.53 11.86 -1.18
N TRP A 588 12.48 11.17 -0.04
CA TRP A 588 12.77 11.81 1.26
C TRP A 588 14.24 12.21 1.43
N PHE A 589 15.15 11.64 0.64
CA PHE A 589 16.60 11.73 0.85
C PHE A 589 17.38 12.26 -0.35
N SER A 590 16.77 12.39 -1.52
CA SER A 590 17.47 12.74 -2.75
C SER A 590 16.54 13.34 -3.81
N GLU A 591 17.09 14.25 -4.62
CA GLU A 591 16.44 14.77 -5.83
C GLU A 591 16.99 14.15 -7.12
N ALA A 592 17.97 13.25 -7.04
CA ALA A 592 18.51 12.56 -8.21
C ALA A 592 17.46 11.66 -8.84
N TYR A 593 17.32 11.72 -10.16
CA TYR A 593 16.33 10.93 -10.90
C TYR A 593 16.56 9.42 -10.74
N ALA A 594 17.82 9.00 -10.65
CA ALA A 594 18.16 7.63 -10.36
C ALA A 594 17.59 7.12 -9.01
N HIS A 595 17.51 7.98 -7.99
CA HIS A 595 16.88 7.61 -6.72
C HIS A 595 15.35 7.72 -6.80
N ILE A 596 14.82 8.82 -7.37
CA ILE A 596 13.38 9.08 -7.48
C ILE A 596 12.65 7.91 -8.17
N LEU A 597 13.25 7.37 -9.23
CA LEU A 597 12.67 6.26 -9.98
C LEU A 597 13.20 4.91 -9.53
N GLY A 598 14.46 4.83 -9.13
CA GLY A 598 15.09 3.59 -8.66
C GLY A 598 14.51 3.03 -7.38
N ILE A 599 13.84 3.87 -6.54
CA ILE A 599 13.22 3.42 -5.29
C ILE A 599 12.18 2.31 -5.53
N GLN A 600 11.52 2.28 -6.69
CA GLN A 600 10.59 1.22 -7.06
C GLN A 600 11.31 -0.09 -7.48
N GLY A 601 12.62 -0.08 -7.56
CA GLY A 601 13.46 -1.24 -7.84
C GLY A 601 14.19 -1.80 -6.60
N LEU A 602 13.78 -1.46 -5.40
CA LEU A 602 14.36 -1.92 -4.14
C LEU A 602 13.33 -2.69 -3.29
N PRO A 603 13.56 -3.98 -3.02
CA PRO A 603 14.49 -4.89 -3.71
C PRO A 603 13.89 -5.40 -5.02
N LEU A 604 14.73 -5.80 -5.98
CA LEU A 604 14.29 -6.62 -7.10
C LEU A 604 14.59 -8.09 -6.83
N SER A 605 13.54 -8.89 -6.89
CA SER A 605 13.59 -10.34 -6.76
C SER A 605 12.39 -10.93 -7.51
N PRO A 606 12.28 -12.24 -7.68
CA PRO A 606 11.08 -12.83 -8.27
C PRO A 606 9.77 -12.68 -7.46
N LEU A 607 9.79 -11.98 -6.32
CA LEU A 607 8.61 -11.47 -5.62
C LEU A 607 8.16 -10.09 -6.14
N VAL A 608 9.03 -9.39 -6.84
CA VAL A 608 8.86 -7.99 -7.28
C VAL A 608 9.05 -7.89 -8.78
N LEU A 609 8.15 -8.50 -9.54
CA LEU A 609 8.23 -8.54 -11.00
C LEU A 609 7.31 -7.51 -11.68
N HIS A 610 6.43 -6.88 -10.95
CA HIS A 610 5.37 -6.02 -11.47
C HIS A 610 5.90 -4.80 -12.24
N ILE A 611 7.05 -4.25 -11.89
CA ILE A 611 7.62 -3.11 -12.62
C ILE A 611 8.00 -3.46 -14.06
N GLY A 612 8.16 -4.74 -14.39
CA GLY A 612 8.44 -5.24 -15.73
C GLY A 612 7.22 -5.53 -16.60
N GLN A 613 5.98 -5.36 -16.09
CA GLN A 613 4.75 -5.75 -16.80
C GLN A 613 4.47 -4.93 -18.08
N HIS A 614 4.94 -3.70 -18.16
CA HIS A 614 4.72 -2.81 -19.31
C HIS A 614 6.07 -2.41 -19.93
N ALA A 615 6.64 -3.31 -20.73
CA ALA A 615 8.01 -3.18 -21.23
C ALA A 615 8.26 -1.89 -22.05
N ASP A 616 7.30 -1.44 -22.87
CA ASP A 616 7.46 -0.21 -23.66
C ASP A 616 7.44 1.03 -22.77
N TYR A 617 6.57 1.08 -21.77
CA TYR A 617 6.58 2.15 -20.78
C TYR A 617 7.89 2.16 -19.98
N LEU A 618 8.38 0.98 -19.60
CA LEU A 618 9.61 0.83 -18.83
C LEU A 618 10.85 1.34 -19.57
N LYS A 619 10.87 1.30 -20.90
CA LYS A 619 11.95 1.92 -21.72
C LYS A 619 12.05 3.42 -21.48
N ASP A 620 10.92 4.11 -21.47
CA ASP A 620 10.86 5.56 -21.21
C ASP A 620 11.20 5.86 -19.74
N TYR A 621 10.73 5.01 -18.82
CA TYR A 621 11.06 5.07 -17.41
C TYR A 621 12.58 4.97 -17.16
N VAL A 622 13.23 3.98 -17.77
CA VAL A 622 14.68 3.79 -17.71
C VAL A 622 15.43 4.99 -18.30
N THR A 623 14.99 5.48 -19.45
CA THR A 623 15.58 6.66 -20.09
C THR A 623 15.51 7.89 -19.17
N LEU A 624 14.38 8.11 -18.51
CA LEU A 624 14.21 9.21 -17.57
C LEU A 624 15.11 9.04 -16.32
N GLY A 625 15.13 7.86 -15.73
CA GLY A 625 15.92 7.58 -14.54
C GLY A 625 17.43 7.67 -14.76
N LEU A 626 17.89 7.40 -15.98
CA LEU A 626 19.29 7.52 -16.39
C LEU A 626 19.64 8.85 -17.04
N SER A 627 18.73 9.81 -17.10
CA SER A 627 18.93 11.09 -17.79
C SER A 627 20.06 11.93 -17.21
N GLU A 628 20.40 11.74 -15.94
CA GLU A 628 21.52 12.42 -15.26
C GLU A 628 22.83 11.59 -15.29
N SER A 629 22.80 10.40 -15.87
CA SER A 629 24.02 9.59 -16.08
C SER A 629 24.93 10.20 -17.13
N SER A 630 26.23 10.13 -16.94
CA SER A 630 27.23 10.73 -17.83
C SER A 630 27.23 10.13 -19.24
N ASN A 631 26.69 8.92 -19.40
CA ASN A 631 26.61 8.22 -20.69
C ASN A 631 25.18 7.68 -20.99
N GLY A 632 24.18 8.06 -20.19
CA GLY A 632 22.81 7.58 -20.32
C GLY A 632 22.64 6.08 -19.95
N LYS A 633 23.60 5.50 -19.24
CA LYS A 633 23.60 4.08 -18.83
C LYS A 633 23.91 3.97 -17.34
N PRO A 634 23.58 2.84 -16.69
CA PRO A 634 23.94 2.62 -15.29
C PRO A 634 25.45 2.77 -15.01
N SER A 635 26.32 2.35 -15.91
CA SER A 635 27.77 2.50 -15.77
C SER A 635 28.25 3.95 -15.65
N GLY A 636 27.45 4.92 -16.11
CA GLY A 636 27.73 6.35 -16.01
C GLY A 636 27.13 7.05 -14.80
N LEU A 637 26.39 6.34 -13.96
CA LEU A 637 25.86 6.88 -12.72
C LEU A 637 26.97 7.04 -11.66
N PRO A 638 26.87 8.04 -10.78
CA PRO A 638 27.67 8.07 -9.55
C PRO A 638 27.48 6.79 -8.73
N ALA A 639 28.53 6.39 -8.03
CA ALA A 639 28.53 5.12 -7.27
C ALA A 639 27.41 5.04 -6.21
N ASN A 640 26.99 6.17 -5.66
CA ASN A 640 25.89 6.26 -4.69
C ASN A 640 24.50 6.39 -5.31
N GLN A 641 24.36 6.32 -6.63
CA GLN A 641 23.07 6.39 -7.35
C GLN A 641 22.61 5.04 -7.91
N TRP A 642 22.98 3.97 -7.23
CA TRP A 642 22.46 2.61 -7.43
C TRP A 642 22.61 2.04 -8.85
N PRO A 643 23.80 2.00 -9.42
CA PRO A 643 23.98 1.47 -10.77
C PRO A 643 23.51 0.00 -10.91
N ASP A 644 23.66 -0.82 -9.88
CA ASP A 644 23.19 -2.21 -9.86
C ASP A 644 21.65 -2.34 -9.89
N VAL A 645 20.96 -1.53 -9.13
CA VAL A 645 19.50 -1.44 -9.20
C VAL A 645 19.06 -1.06 -10.62
N TRP A 646 19.75 -0.11 -11.26
CA TRP A 646 19.42 0.32 -12.62
C TRP A 646 19.77 -0.71 -13.69
N TRP A 647 20.84 -1.49 -13.55
CA TRP A 647 21.05 -2.65 -14.42
C TRP A 647 19.92 -3.66 -14.27
N ASN A 648 19.48 -3.93 -13.04
CA ASN A 648 18.38 -4.86 -12.77
C ASN A 648 17.06 -4.37 -13.39
N ILE A 649 16.71 -3.08 -13.24
CA ILE A 649 15.51 -2.49 -13.87
C ILE A 649 15.62 -2.53 -15.40
N TRP A 650 16.76 -2.13 -15.93
CA TRP A 650 16.97 -2.10 -17.40
C TRP A 650 16.91 -3.48 -18.00
N ALA A 651 17.43 -4.51 -17.33
CA ALA A 651 17.36 -5.87 -17.81
C ALA A 651 15.93 -6.38 -18.04
N MET A 652 14.95 -5.83 -17.32
CA MET A 652 13.54 -6.21 -17.47
C MET A 652 12.94 -5.75 -18.82
N THR A 653 13.59 -4.85 -19.53
CA THR A 653 13.17 -4.38 -20.86
C THR A 653 14.23 -4.61 -21.95
N ASP A 654 15.51 -4.54 -21.61
CA ASP A 654 16.62 -4.81 -22.56
C ASP A 654 17.79 -5.51 -21.82
N GLY A 655 17.64 -6.79 -21.60
CA GLY A 655 18.64 -7.60 -20.90
C GLY A 655 19.98 -7.68 -21.64
N ALA A 656 19.97 -7.58 -22.97
CA ALA A 656 21.21 -7.62 -23.78
C ALA A 656 22.02 -6.34 -23.59
N ALA A 657 21.38 -5.18 -23.66
CA ALA A 657 22.05 -3.90 -23.43
C ALA A 657 22.53 -3.77 -21.96
N ALA A 658 21.70 -4.19 -21.00
CA ALA A 658 22.08 -4.21 -19.59
C ALA A 658 23.30 -5.09 -19.33
N ALA A 659 23.35 -6.30 -19.93
CA ALA A 659 24.51 -7.21 -19.79
C ALA A 659 25.79 -6.63 -20.41
N ALA A 660 25.68 -5.98 -21.56
CA ALA A 660 26.83 -5.36 -22.23
C ALA A 660 27.41 -4.20 -21.41
N ASP A 661 26.53 -3.35 -20.85
CA ASP A 661 26.97 -2.22 -20.02
C ASP A 661 27.52 -2.69 -18.66
N PHE A 662 26.89 -3.68 -18.05
CA PHE A 662 27.37 -4.31 -16.81
C PHE A 662 28.79 -4.90 -16.99
N ALA A 663 29.00 -5.62 -18.10
CA ALA A 663 30.32 -6.21 -18.43
C ALA A 663 31.42 -5.15 -18.60
N SER A 664 31.07 -3.92 -19.04
CA SER A 664 32.02 -2.83 -19.22
C SER A 664 32.66 -2.35 -17.91
N ARG A 665 32.01 -2.60 -16.76
CA ARG A 665 32.52 -2.26 -15.41
C ARG A 665 33.38 -3.34 -14.81
N ALA A 666 33.45 -4.53 -15.40
CA ALA A 666 34.28 -5.66 -14.94
C ALA A 666 34.08 -5.94 -13.42
N PHE A 667 32.86 -5.82 -12.91
CA PHE A 667 32.51 -5.94 -11.49
C PHE A 667 33.13 -4.89 -10.54
N ASP A 668 33.72 -3.83 -11.09
CA ASP A 668 34.30 -2.73 -10.31
C ASP A 668 33.20 -1.70 -9.91
N TYR A 669 32.37 -2.08 -8.95
CA TYR A 669 31.39 -1.23 -8.31
C TYR A 669 31.06 -1.75 -6.90
N ARG A 670 30.52 -0.87 -6.05
CA ARG A 670 29.98 -1.25 -4.75
C ARG A 670 28.49 -1.52 -4.90
N PRO A 671 28.01 -2.73 -4.55
CA PRO A 671 26.58 -2.99 -4.51
C PRO A 671 25.84 -2.09 -3.54
N GLU A 672 24.57 -1.77 -3.88
CA GLU A 672 23.64 -1.11 -2.97
C GLU A 672 23.38 -1.98 -1.74
N GLU A 673 23.04 -1.35 -0.63
CA GLU A 673 22.64 -2.05 0.59
C GLU A 673 21.41 -2.93 0.31
N GLY A 674 21.54 -4.23 0.49
CA GLY A 674 20.51 -5.21 0.13
C GLY A 674 20.69 -5.88 -1.24
N GLU A 675 21.75 -5.53 -2.01
CA GLU A 675 22.12 -6.18 -3.26
C GLU A 675 23.45 -6.96 -3.13
N THR A 676 23.69 -7.85 -4.10
CA THR A 676 24.97 -8.55 -4.27
C THR A 676 25.35 -8.57 -5.75
N LYS A 677 26.66 -8.56 -6.04
CA LYS A 677 27.15 -8.69 -7.42
C LYS A 677 26.66 -9.98 -8.09
N ALA A 678 26.59 -11.06 -7.32
CA ALA A 678 26.11 -12.35 -7.80
C ALA A 678 24.63 -12.30 -8.20
N HIS A 679 23.77 -11.67 -7.40
CA HIS A 679 22.36 -11.51 -7.72
C HIS A 679 22.18 -10.64 -8.97
N THR A 680 22.82 -9.48 -9.04
CA THR A 680 22.75 -8.59 -10.22
C THR A 680 23.21 -9.30 -11.50
N TYR A 681 24.31 -10.04 -11.45
CA TYR A 681 24.83 -10.81 -12.59
C TYR A 681 23.85 -11.90 -13.03
N HIS A 682 23.33 -12.68 -12.08
CA HIS A 682 22.34 -13.72 -12.33
C HIS A 682 21.03 -13.15 -12.90
N TRP A 683 20.53 -12.06 -12.33
CA TRP A 683 19.30 -11.37 -12.76
C TRP A 683 19.37 -10.87 -14.19
N ILE A 684 20.41 -10.12 -14.53
CA ILE A 684 20.61 -9.54 -15.86
C ILE A 684 20.64 -10.64 -16.93
N HIS A 685 21.43 -11.68 -16.72
CA HIS A 685 21.56 -12.77 -17.68
C HIS A 685 20.33 -13.65 -17.77
N THR A 686 19.56 -13.78 -16.69
CA THR A 686 18.28 -14.48 -16.71
C THR A 686 17.25 -13.70 -17.53
N TYR A 687 17.09 -12.41 -17.27
CA TYR A 687 16.18 -11.57 -18.07
C TYR A 687 16.58 -11.44 -19.53
N LYS A 688 17.84 -11.44 -19.84
CA LYS A 688 18.35 -11.48 -21.23
C LYS A 688 17.79 -12.67 -22.01
N GLN A 689 17.52 -13.79 -21.34
CA GLN A 689 16.93 -14.98 -21.97
C GLN A 689 15.40 -14.99 -21.88
N LEU A 690 14.81 -14.47 -20.81
CA LEU A 690 13.38 -14.50 -20.60
C LEU A 690 12.60 -13.40 -21.35
N GLY A 691 13.22 -12.26 -21.60
CA GLY A 691 12.51 -11.08 -22.10
C GLY A 691 11.76 -10.35 -20.99
N HIS A 692 10.50 -9.98 -21.19
CA HIS A 692 9.69 -9.26 -20.22
C HIS A 692 8.62 -10.15 -19.58
N VAL A 693 8.17 -9.81 -18.38
CA VAL A 693 7.11 -10.56 -17.70
C VAL A 693 5.77 -10.37 -18.42
N ALA A 694 5.04 -11.47 -18.61
CA ALA A 694 3.79 -11.51 -19.35
C ALA A 694 2.56 -11.83 -18.47
N THR A 695 2.72 -12.57 -17.37
CA THR A 695 1.60 -12.84 -16.44
C THR A 695 1.12 -11.58 -15.74
N GLY A 696 -0.20 -11.49 -15.51
CA GLY A 696 -0.83 -10.32 -14.90
C GLY A 696 -0.95 -9.12 -15.85
N THR A 697 -0.49 -9.26 -17.09
CA THR A 697 -0.72 -8.28 -18.17
C THR A 697 -1.78 -8.85 -19.09
N GLY A 698 -2.85 -8.10 -19.34
CA GLY A 698 -4.00 -8.67 -20.05
C GLY A 698 -4.66 -9.80 -19.27
N GLU A 699 -4.97 -10.92 -19.95
CA GLU A 699 -5.70 -12.05 -19.37
C GLU A 699 -4.79 -13.25 -18.99
N LEU A 700 -3.47 -13.16 -19.18
CA LEU A 700 -2.58 -14.28 -18.88
C LEU A 700 -2.37 -14.44 -17.37
N THR A 701 -2.88 -15.55 -16.85
CA THR A 701 -2.76 -15.95 -15.45
C THR A 701 -2.45 -17.43 -15.33
N ALA A 702 -2.14 -17.89 -14.12
CA ALA A 702 -1.83 -19.28 -13.83
C ALA A 702 -2.68 -19.81 -12.67
N SER A 703 -2.83 -21.12 -12.58
CA SER A 703 -3.54 -21.82 -11.50
C SER A 703 -2.69 -22.04 -10.23
N SER A 704 -1.47 -21.51 -10.18
CA SER A 704 -0.56 -21.62 -9.04
C SER A 704 -0.03 -20.24 -8.64
N PRO A 705 0.05 -19.95 -7.34
CA PRO A 705 0.64 -18.68 -6.86
C PRO A 705 2.12 -18.52 -7.22
N THR A 706 2.83 -19.62 -7.44
CA THR A 706 4.25 -19.68 -7.77
C THR A 706 4.50 -20.05 -9.23
N ALA A 707 3.77 -19.38 -10.13
CA ALA A 707 3.92 -19.56 -11.56
C ALA A 707 3.93 -18.20 -12.29
N VAL A 708 4.86 -18.01 -13.19
CA VAL A 708 5.07 -16.77 -13.96
C VAL A 708 5.40 -17.12 -15.40
N ALA A 709 4.95 -16.32 -16.34
CA ALA A 709 5.33 -16.43 -17.77
C ALA A 709 6.04 -15.15 -18.24
N PHE A 710 6.93 -15.33 -19.18
CA PHE A 710 7.72 -14.27 -19.81
C PHE A 710 7.59 -14.36 -21.34
N ASP A 711 7.70 -13.22 -21.98
CA ASP A 711 7.71 -13.11 -23.45
C ASP A 711 9.02 -12.52 -23.93
N LYS A 712 9.68 -13.23 -24.82
CA LYS A 712 10.83 -12.71 -25.56
C LYS A 712 10.54 -12.84 -27.06
N GLU A 713 10.21 -11.71 -27.66
CA GLU A 713 9.98 -11.61 -29.13
C GLU A 713 8.92 -12.62 -29.64
N GLY A 714 7.88 -12.89 -28.83
CA GLY A 714 6.80 -13.82 -29.15
C GLY A 714 7.05 -15.26 -28.70
N LEU A 715 8.22 -15.58 -28.16
CA LEU A 715 8.46 -16.87 -27.51
C LEU A 715 8.13 -16.77 -26.03
N MET A 716 7.05 -17.41 -25.63
CA MET A 716 6.67 -17.49 -24.20
C MET A 716 7.51 -18.51 -23.47
N THR A 717 7.99 -18.16 -22.28
CA THR A 717 8.62 -19.05 -21.30
C THR A 717 7.78 -19.11 -20.05
N TYR A 718 7.32 -20.30 -19.70
CA TYR A 718 6.49 -20.57 -18.52
C TYR A 718 7.34 -21.21 -17.44
N ILE A 719 7.30 -20.65 -16.23
CA ILE A 719 8.06 -21.13 -15.07
C ILE A 719 7.09 -21.35 -13.92
N ALA A 720 7.12 -22.53 -13.32
CA ALA A 720 6.37 -22.82 -12.11
C ALA A 720 7.25 -23.52 -11.08
N TYR A 721 7.09 -23.13 -9.81
CA TYR A 721 7.73 -23.77 -8.65
C TYR A 721 6.66 -24.49 -7.82
N ASN A 722 6.95 -25.72 -7.41
CA ASN A 722 6.07 -26.48 -6.52
C ASN A 722 6.74 -26.61 -5.15
N VAL A 723 6.16 -25.95 -4.15
CA VAL A 723 6.64 -26.01 -2.75
C VAL A 723 6.28 -27.32 -2.04
N HIS A 724 5.35 -28.11 -2.61
CA HIS A 724 4.93 -29.38 -2.02
C HIS A 724 5.83 -30.53 -2.49
N CYS A 725 5.89 -31.58 -1.71
CA CYS A 725 6.70 -32.76 -2.04
C CYS A 725 6.07 -33.62 -3.15
N ALA A 726 4.75 -33.60 -3.35
CA ALA A 726 4.08 -34.33 -4.43
C ALA A 726 4.02 -33.49 -5.71
N PRO A 727 4.15 -34.11 -6.91
CA PRO A 727 3.98 -33.41 -8.18
C PRO A 727 2.63 -32.73 -8.30
N ARG A 728 2.59 -31.54 -8.93
CA ARG A 728 1.34 -30.81 -9.19
C ARG A 728 1.28 -30.33 -10.63
N GLN A 729 0.05 -30.25 -11.17
CA GLN A 729 -0.20 -29.58 -12.44
C GLN A 729 -0.45 -28.09 -12.22
N VAL A 730 0.13 -27.28 -13.07
CA VAL A 730 -0.07 -25.84 -13.18
C VAL A 730 -0.55 -25.54 -14.59
N THR A 731 -1.70 -24.89 -14.71
CA THR A 731 -2.31 -24.51 -15.97
C THR A 731 -2.29 -23.01 -16.11
N PHE A 732 -1.83 -22.52 -17.26
CA PHE A 732 -1.93 -21.12 -17.66
C PHE A 732 -3.19 -20.89 -18.48
N SER A 733 -3.73 -19.67 -18.44
CA SER A 733 -5.02 -19.35 -19.09
C SER A 733 -5.01 -19.45 -20.60
N ASP A 734 -3.83 -19.44 -21.24
CA ASP A 734 -3.63 -19.68 -22.66
C ASP A 734 -3.58 -21.17 -23.06
N GLY A 735 -3.70 -22.07 -22.09
CA GLY A 735 -3.75 -23.50 -22.30
C GLY A 735 -2.42 -24.26 -22.08
N MET A 736 -1.32 -23.56 -21.75
CA MET A 736 -0.09 -24.25 -21.38
C MET A 736 -0.27 -24.98 -20.03
N VAL A 737 0.21 -26.23 -19.96
CA VAL A 737 0.16 -27.08 -18.75
C VAL A 737 1.56 -27.57 -18.43
N LEU A 738 1.95 -27.38 -17.16
CA LEU A 738 3.20 -27.88 -16.60
C LEU A 738 2.91 -28.91 -15.48
N THR A 739 3.53 -30.07 -15.57
CA THR A 739 3.58 -31.03 -14.45
C THR A 739 4.85 -30.78 -13.66
N VAL A 740 4.71 -30.10 -12.52
CA VAL A 740 5.82 -29.62 -11.70
C VAL A 740 6.14 -30.64 -10.63
N PRO A 741 7.37 -31.24 -10.63
CA PRO A 741 7.79 -32.17 -9.58
C PRO A 741 7.79 -31.50 -8.20
N GLY A 742 7.80 -32.31 -7.13
CA GLY A 742 7.84 -31.78 -5.78
C GLY A 742 9.14 -31.04 -5.47
N ASN A 743 9.06 -29.94 -4.72
CA ASN A 743 10.16 -29.09 -4.30
C ASN A 743 11.10 -28.68 -5.45
N SER A 744 10.54 -28.41 -6.62
CA SER A 744 11.36 -28.10 -7.80
C SER A 744 10.64 -27.19 -8.79
N PHE A 745 11.38 -26.74 -9.80
CA PHE A 745 10.88 -26.00 -10.94
C PHE A 745 10.49 -26.91 -12.11
N ARG A 746 9.52 -26.40 -12.88
CA ARG A 746 9.29 -26.83 -14.27
C ARG A 746 9.30 -25.61 -15.17
N ILE A 747 10.03 -25.72 -16.28
CA ILE A 747 10.16 -24.66 -17.29
C ILE A 747 9.75 -25.23 -18.62
N LYS A 748 8.93 -24.48 -19.37
CA LYS A 748 8.56 -24.80 -20.76
C LYS A 748 8.48 -23.55 -21.60
N THR A 749 8.68 -23.71 -22.90
CA THR A 749 8.48 -22.64 -23.89
C THR A 749 7.25 -22.93 -24.75
N SER A 750 6.68 -21.90 -25.40
CA SER A 750 5.44 -22.02 -26.17
C SER A 750 5.56 -22.90 -27.43
N ASP A 751 6.77 -23.20 -27.88
CA ASP A 751 7.06 -24.17 -28.97
C ASP A 751 7.02 -25.63 -28.48
N GLN A 752 6.92 -25.88 -27.19
CA GLN A 752 6.79 -27.20 -26.59
C GLN A 752 5.32 -27.54 -26.30
N ALA A 753 4.95 -28.80 -26.52
CA ALA A 753 3.59 -29.24 -26.20
C ALA A 753 3.33 -29.17 -24.68
N PRO A 754 2.09 -28.84 -24.26
CA PRO A 754 1.66 -28.95 -22.87
C PRO A 754 1.89 -30.37 -22.31
N ASP A 755 2.15 -30.49 -21.03
CA ASP A 755 2.28 -31.81 -20.38
C ASP A 755 0.93 -32.53 -20.37
N SER A 756 0.88 -33.77 -20.89
CA SER A 756 -0.38 -34.51 -21.19
C SER A 756 -0.82 -35.52 -20.11
N ALA A 757 0.00 -35.77 -19.12
CA ALA A 757 -0.31 -36.79 -18.10
C ALA A 757 -0.85 -36.15 -16.82
N PRO A 758 -1.91 -36.72 -16.20
CA PRO A 758 -2.23 -36.39 -14.82
C PRO A 758 -1.01 -36.71 -13.94
N ALA A 759 -0.77 -35.89 -12.94
CA ALA A 759 0.25 -36.21 -11.95
C ALA A 759 0.01 -37.61 -11.39
N PRO A 760 1.05 -38.45 -11.26
CA PRO A 760 0.88 -39.73 -10.56
C PRO A 760 0.27 -39.48 -9.18
N ALA A 761 -0.60 -40.39 -8.75
CA ALA A 761 -1.22 -40.29 -7.43
C ALA A 761 -0.14 -39.99 -6.38
N PRO A 762 -0.42 -39.10 -5.41
CA PRO A 762 0.59 -38.65 -4.47
C PRO A 762 1.24 -39.88 -3.82
N ALA A 763 2.53 -40.06 -4.08
CA ALA A 763 3.34 -40.82 -3.17
C ALA A 763 3.15 -40.14 -1.82
N THR A 764 2.71 -40.83 -0.82
CA THR A 764 2.65 -40.31 0.55
C THR A 764 4.03 -39.78 0.84
N CYS A 765 4.14 -38.45 0.88
CA CYS A 765 5.39 -37.84 1.31
C CYS A 765 5.62 -38.37 2.72
N ALA A 766 6.64 -39.19 2.88
CA ALA A 766 7.05 -39.62 4.19
C ALA A 766 7.37 -38.35 4.97
N VAL A 767 6.55 -38.01 5.94
CA VAL A 767 6.89 -37.09 6.98
C VAL A 767 8.06 -37.76 7.68
N SER A 768 9.28 -37.32 7.36
CA SER A 768 10.47 -37.68 8.11
C SER A 768 10.36 -36.96 9.45
N GLY A 769 9.77 -37.66 10.44
CA GLY A 769 9.62 -37.05 11.75
C GLY A 769 8.80 -37.95 12.67
N GLN A 770 9.38 -39.00 13.20
CA GLN A 770 9.11 -39.46 14.55
C GLN A 770 10.25 -39.03 15.44
#